data_3db02ea7573e5b34cfd04d5e2247b541
#
_entry.id   3db02ea7573e5b34cfd04d5e2247b541
#
_cell.length_a   1.000
_cell.length_b   1.000
_cell.length_c   1.000
_cell.angle_alpha   90.00
_cell.angle_beta   90.00
_cell.angle_gamma   90.00
#
_symmetry.space_group_name_H-M   'P 1'
#
loop_
_entity.id
_entity.type
_entity.pdbx_description
1 polymer ?
#
loop_
_entity_poly.entity_id
_entity_poly.type
_entity_poly.pdbx_seq_one_letter_code
_entity_poly.pdbx_strand_id
1 'polypeptide(L)'
;MSNYQANLYPLNAANPTVQYADSQRKSIAVCFSGGGSRALTCAWGQLIGLNSLKDNKGQPLLDQVRYISSVSGGTWASVLYTFRPATFTDDEFLGNCYLPSALYYNQDVANGLNVSKMPAHALGKIPQNFANLFELNPLKNIIAKFIIMTIITNTPLSESAKWLWMHIVGKNVLADFDLYTFKSSLFNGKEPPWNYQDAKFFSLSASYAEQHIFNKDQAPAKDQFVYARTDAQGKPSTPMLIMNTNVVGKDSPNAAMSAPLQIPLQVSAVSAAIYGKNPCVDDTIGGGGVEPFAFSANLLSGSNSQTVTVNATRAYTLADIASCSSAFYASVLVDPLKAMIATLLNKDDAHLSSQLSQFMLHIEESLLQTVRNKLANMQGELQSLSKDNIVPQYNYWSVVQASEGVANNQQTQFTDAGDLENTGIAGLLAQVQGTIDNIIAFVNSSEVVEEKNSQIIVATQLSHLFGMAYDAEHNEFANYLDGGINPFTQQIDPMGFLQIFDNSQNQFNALRQGLYAANGSGAKTDAAFYLQTLNIIKNTLLGINETRSINILWVQNAQVNHWQNQITDTTLKEKITTGQQQGGKIEFANFPYYNTFHKIHQTEAETNTLAQMWAWCVSHSDSPLSAAIVKMFASA
;
A
#
# COMPACT_ATOMS: atom_id res chain seq x y z
N MET A 1 13.75 22.52 -13.88
CA MET A 1 12.43 22.70 -13.27
C MET A 1 12.35 24.04 -12.58
N SER A 2 11.14 24.59 -12.42
CA SER A 2 10.95 25.98 -11.99
C SER A 2 10.70 26.06 -10.49
N ASN A 3 10.99 27.22 -9.89
CA ASN A 3 10.55 27.52 -8.55
C ASN A 3 9.07 27.85 -8.57
N TYR A 4 8.28 27.29 -7.68
CA TYR A 4 6.86 27.58 -7.55
C TYR A 4 6.43 27.64 -6.09
N GLN A 5 5.22 28.15 -5.86
CA GLN A 5 4.67 28.27 -4.51
C GLN A 5 3.60 27.20 -4.28
N ALA A 6 3.54 26.69 -3.05
CA ALA A 6 2.60 25.70 -2.58
C ALA A 6 2.01 26.10 -1.24
N ASN A 7 0.78 25.64 -0.96
CA ASN A 7 0.15 25.86 0.34
C ASN A 7 0.74 24.93 1.40
N LEU A 8 0.89 25.49 2.60
CA LEU A 8 1.09 24.77 3.84
C LEU A 8 -0.24 24.57 4.56
N TYR A 9 -0.38 23.43 5.19
CA TYR A 9 -1.50 23.08 6.05
C TYR A 9 -0.99 22.73 7.46
N PRO A 10 -0.64 23.76 8.30
CA PRO A 10 -0.28 23.51 9.70
C PRO A 10 -1.40 22.80 10.45
N LEU A 11 -1.09 22.17 11.59
CA LEU A 11 -2.07 21.37 12.37
C LEU A 11 -3.35 22.10 12.76
N ASN A 12 -3.29 23.42 12.89
CA ASN A 12 -4.43 24.29 13.19
C ASN A 12 -5.18 24.81 11.95
N ALA A 13 -4.70 24.51 10.74
CA ALA A 13 -5.38 24.86 9.51
C ALA A 13 -6.50 23.87 9.17
N ALA A 14 -7.42 24.27 8.29
CA ALA A 14 -8.40 23.36 7.73
C ALA A 14 -7.73 22.23 6.97
N ASN A 15 -8.12 21.00 7.25
CA ASN A 15 -7.54 19.82 6.60
C ASN A 15 -8.07 19.71 5.16
N PRO A 16 -7.21 19.81 4.13
CA PRO A 16 -7.66 19.78 2.73
C PRO A 16 -8.28 18.43 2.35
N THR A 17 -7.85 17.31 2.92
CA THR A 17 -8.44 15.99 2.66
C THR A 17 -9.91 15.94 3.07
N VAL A 18 -10.28 16.62 4.16
CA VAL A 18 -11.68 16.76 4.60
C VAL A 18 -12.42 17.78 3.73
N GLN A 19 -11.78 18.92 3.47
CA GLN A 19 -12.40 20.03 2.73
C GLN A 19 -12.80 19.64 1.30
N TYR A 20 -11.97 18.84 0.63
CA TYR A 20 -12.17 18.45 -0.77
C TYR A 20 -12.77 17.04 -0.95
N ALA A 21 -13.03 16.32 0.14
CA ALA A 21 -13.83 15.09 0.06
C ALA A 21 -15.30 15.42 -0.27
N ASP A 22 -15.92 14.54 -1.05
CA ASP A 22 -17.33 14.73 -1.42
C ASP A 22 -18.25 14.55 -0.22
N SER A 23 -18.76 15.66 0.33
CA SER A 23 -19.68 15.67 1.48
C SER A 23 -21.06 15.09 1.16
N GLN A 24 -21.42 14.91 -0.12
CA GLN A 24 -22.67 14.26 -0.53
C GLN A 24 -22.62 12.75 -0.37
N ARG A 25 -21.41 12.17 -0.26
CA ARG A 25 -21.22 10.76 0.06
C ARG A 25 -21.51 10.52 1.54
N LYS A 26 -21.87 9.30 1.88
CA LYS A 26 -22.19 8.91 3.25
C LYS A 26 -20.98 9.05 4.18
N SER A 27 -21.23 9.22 5.48
CA SER A 27 -20.17 9.31 6.51
C SER A 27 -19.55 7.93 6.79
N ILE A 28 -19.13 7.24 5.73
CA ILE A 28 -18.52 5.91 5.76
C ILE A 28 -17.17 5.89 5.07
N ALA A 29 -16.23 5.17 5.66
CA ALA A 29 -14.93 4.90 5.08
C ALA A 29 -14.70 3.39 4.92
N VAL A 30 -13.84 3.04 3.95
CA VAL A 30 -13.35 1.68 3.75
C VAL A 30 -11.84 1.69 3.97
N CYS A 31 -11.34 0.76 4.80
CA CYS A 31 -9.92 0.56 5.02
C CYS A 31 -9.47 -0.75 4.39
N PHE A 32 -8.38 -0.71 3.59
CA PHE A 32 -7.74 -1.89 3.03
C PHE A 32 -6.36 -2.07 3.64
N SER A 33 -6.19 -3.15 4.41
CA SER A 33 -4.92 -3.45 5.05
C SER A 33 -3.84 -3.86 4.06
N GLY A 34 -2.58 -3.84 4.52
CA GLY A 34 -1.45 -4.38 3.80
C GLY A 34 -1.43 -5.91 3.69
N GLY A 35 -0.45 -6.41 2.94
CA GLY A 35 -0.24 -7.84 2.70
C GLY A 35 0.07 -8.16 1.23
N GLY A 36 0.72 -7.26 0.51
CA GLY A 36 1.21 -7.46 -0.86
C GLY A 36 0.14 -7.92 -1.85
N SER A 37 0.48 -8.85 -2.72
CA SER A 37 -0.43 -9.36 -3.75
C SER A 37 -1.69 -10.00 -3.17
N ARG A 38 -1.62 -10.68 -2.00
CA ARG A 38 -2.82 -11.20 -1.34
C ARG A 38 -3.78 -10.06 -0.98
N ALA A 39 -3.27 -9.00 -0.33
CA ALA A 39 -4.10 -7.87 0.08
C ALA A 39 -4.68 -7.12 -1.13
N LEU A 40 -3.90 -6.94 -2.20
CA LEU A 40 -4.40 -6.41 -3.47
C LEU A 40 -5.54 -7.26 -4.03
N THR A 41 -5.36 -8.59 -4.07
CA THR A 41 -6.36 -9.52 -4.62
C THR A 41 -7.64 -9.54 -3.78
N CYS A 42 -7.53 -9.54 -2.45
CA CYS A 42 -8.68 -9.41 -1.57
C CYS A 42 -9.39 -8.07 -1.78
N ALA A 43 -8.63 -6.96 -1.82
CA ALA A 43 -9.19 -5.62 -2.06
C ALA A 43 -9.90 -5.53 -3.42
N TRP A 44 -9.36 -6.18 -4.46
CA TRP A 44 -10.02 -6.28 -5.75
C TRP A 44 -11.40 -6.95 -5.65
N GLY A 45 -11.49 -8.12 -5.01
CA GLY A 45 -12.77 -8.79 -4.79
C GLY A 45 -13.74 -7.97 -3.93
N GLN A 46 -13.23 -7.30 -2.90
CA GLN A 46 -14.00 -6.42 -2.03
C GLN A 46 -14.55 -5.20 -2.79
N LEU A 47 -13.76 -4.61 -3.69
CA LEU A 47 -14.21 -3.54 -4.59
C LEU A 47 -15.28 -4.04 -5.59
N ILE A 48 -15.10 -5.23 -6.20
CA ILE A 48 -16.14 -5.86 -7.05
C ILE A 48 -17.43 -6.01 -6.24
N GLY A 49 -17.35 -6.55 -5.04
CA GLY A 49 -18.51 -6.78 -4.18
C GLY A 49 -19.24 -5.48 -3.82
N LEU A 50 -18.52 -4.46 -3.38
CA LEU A 50 -19.10 -3.15 -3.04
C LEU A 50 -19.70 -2.44 -4.26
N ASN A 51 -19.13 -2.64 -5.46
CA ASN A 51 -19.66 -2.11 -6.71
C ASN A 51 -20.92 -2.87 -7.15
N SER A 52 -21.00 -4.17 -6.86
CA SER A 52 -22.14 -5.02 -7.19
C SER A 52 -23.32 -4.81 -6.24
N LEU A 53 -23.07 -4.53 -4.96
CA LEU A 53 -24.10 -4.16 -4.00
C LEU A 53 -24.71 -2.81 -4.35
N LYS A 54 -26.03 -2.77 -4.43
CA LYS A 54 -26.77 -1.56 -4.76
C LYS A 54 -27.73 -1.18 -3.66
N ASP A 55 -27.92 0.12 -3.49
CA ASP A 55 -28.94 0.64 -2.61
C ASP A 55 -30.34 0.49 -3.25
N ASN A 56 -31.37 0.95 -2.53
CA ASN A 56 -32.76 0.91 -2.99
C ASN A 56 -33.05 1.82 -4.21
N LYS A 57 -32.07 2.67 -4.62
CA LYS A 57 -32.13 3.51 -5.82
C LYS A 57 -31.33 2.92 -6.98
N GLY A 58 -30.72 1.76 -6.77
CA GLY A 58 -29.89 1.08 -7.75
C GLY A 58 -28.47 1.64 -7.87
N GLN A 59 -28.02 2.49 -6.94
CA GLN A 59 -26.66 3.02 -6.93
C GLN A 59 -25.69 2.07 -6.23
N PRO A 60 -24.49 1.81 -6.77
CA PRO A 60 -23.47 1.02 -6.11
C PRO A 60 -23.14 1.59 -4.72
N LEU A 61 -22.94 0.72 -3.73
CA LEU A 61 -22.51 1.16 -2.40
C LEU A 61 -21.11 1.76 -2.44
N LEU A 62 -20.26 1.28 -3.35
CA LEU A 62 -18.91 1.83 -3.55
C LEU A 62 -18.94 3.33 -3.88
N ASP A 63 -19.91 3.80 -4.66
CA ASP A 63 -20.08 5.21 -5.02
C ASP A 63 -20.53 6.08 -3.82
N GLN A 64 -21.00 5.46 -2.75
CA GLN A 64 -21.44 6.15 -1.54
C GLN A 64 -20.35 6.25 -0.46
N VAL A 65 -19.23 5.55 -0.63
CA VAL A 65 -18.05 5.63 0.25
C VAL A 65 -17.41 7.00 0.14
N ARG A 66 -17.14 7.66 1.28
CA ARG A 66 -16.50 8.99 1.29
C ARG A 66 -14.99 8.91 1.23
N TYR A 67 -14.39 7.98 1.98
CA TYR A 67 -12.94 7.80 2.05
C TYR A 67 -12.54 6.34 1.84
N ILE A 68 -11.40 6.16 1.18
CA ILE A 68 -10.64 4.91 1.20
C ILE A 68 -9.32 5.20 1.91
N SER A 69 -8.96 4.41 2.93
CA SER A 69 -7.64 4.43 3.54
C SER A 69 -6.94 3.10 3.31
N SER A 70 -5.68 3.13 2.91
CA SER A 70 -5.01 1.93 2.44
C SER A 70 -3.54 1.85 2.83
N VAL A 71 -3.05 0.62 2.96
CA VAL A 71 -1.68 0.29 3.33
C VAL A 71 -1.12 -0.74 2.35
N SER A 72 0.14 -0.59 1.92
CA SER A 72 0.91 -1.60 1.18
C SER A 72 0.17 -2.15 -0.06
N GLY A 73 -0.09 -3.46 -0.12
CA GLY A 73 -0.86 -4.08 -1.20
C GLY A 73 -2.29 -3.54 -1.35
N GLY A 74 -2.92 -3.09 -0.26
CA GLY A 74 -4.17 -2.35 -0.31
C GLY A 74 -4.03 -1.00 -1.03
N THR A 75 -2.88 -0.33 -0.86
CA THR A 75 -2.57 0.93 -1.58
C THR A 75 -2.38 0.67 -3.08
N TRP A 76 -1.77 -0.46 -3.48
CA TRP A 76 -1.66 -0.79 -4.91
C TRP A 76 -3.04 -0.85 -5.58
N ALA A 77 -4.01 -1.54 -4.96
CA ALA A 77 -5.37 -1.61 -5.47
C ALA A 77 -6.07 -0.23 -5.50
N SER A 78 -5.94 0.53 -4.42
CA SER A 78 -6.64 1.81 -4.23
C SER A 78 -6.11 2.92 -5.13
N VAL A 79 -4.79 2.99 -5.35
CA VAL A 79 -4.16 3.95 -6.29
C VAL A 79 -4.67 3.71 -7.71
N LEU A 80 -4.67 2.45 -8.15
CA LEU A 80 -5.17 2.10 -9.48
C LEU A 80 -6.68 2.39 -9.61
N TYR A 81 -7.47 2.05 -8.58
CA TYR A 81 -8.90 2.38 -8.58
C TYR A 81 -9.15 3.89 -8.70
N THR A 82 -8.34 4.70 -8.05
CA THR A 82 -8.53 6.16 -7.98
C THR A 82 -7.99 6.90 -9.21
N PHE A 83 -6.82 6.50 -9.73
CA PHE A 83 -6.06 7.31 -10.69
C PHE A 83 -5.98 6.72 -12.10
N ARG A 84 -6.46 5.50 -12.34
CA ARG A 84 -6.41 4.95 -13.70
C ARG A 84 -7.10 5.87 -14.70
N PRO A 85 -6.60 5.99 -15.94
CA PRO A 85 -7.27 6.76 -16.99
C PRO A 85 -8.70 6.29 -17.24
N ALA A 86 -9.57 7.21 -17.63
CA ALA A 86 -10.98 6.91 -17.93
C ALA A 86 -11.18 5.95 -19.13
N THR A 87 -10.13 5.74 -19.92
CA THR A 87 -10.11 4.74 -21.00
C THR A 87 -10.25 3.30 -20.49
N PHE A 88 -9.87 3.04 -19.24
CA PHE A 88 -10.06 1.74 -18.58
C PHE A 88 -11.38 1.77 -17.79
N THR A 89 -12.42 1.16 -18.33
CA THR A 89 -13.74 1.14 -17.71
C THR A 89 -13.77 0.33 -16.41
N ASP A 90 -14.80 0.51 -15.57
CA ASP A 90 -14.96 -0.30 -14.36
C ASP A 90 -15.19 -1.77 -14.70
N ASP A 91 -15.89 -2.08 -15.79
CA ASP A 91 -16.11 -3.46 -16.23
C ASP A 91 -14.82 -4.17 -16.64
N GLU A 92 -13.88 -3.47 -17.29
CA GLU A 92 -12.58 -4.04 -17.65
C GLU A 92 -11.66 -4.16 -16.43
N PHE A 93 -11.69 -3.17 -15.56
CA PHE A 93 -10.77 -3.04 -14.44
C PHE A 93 -11.19 -3.90 -13.24
N LEU A 94 -12.45 -3.80 -12.81
CA LEU A 94 -12.99 -4.59 -11.70
C LEU A 94 -13.50 -5.95 -12.20
N GLY A 95 -14.16 -5.99 -13.34
CA GLY A 95 -14.90 -7.16 -13.80
C GLY A 95 -16.21 -7.36 -13.03
N ASN A 96 -16.80 -8.54 -13.16
CA ASN A 96 -18.08 -8.89 -12.58
C ASN A 96 -17.94 -9.85 -11.39
N CYS A 97 -18.92 -9.83 -10.49
CA CYS A 97 -19.10 -10.87 -9.48
C CYS A 97 -19.78 -12.08 -10.11
N TYR A 98 -19.13 -13.23 -10.00
CA TYR A 98 -19.68 -14.51 -10.48
C TYR A 98 -20.10 -15.40 -9.30
N LEU A 99 -21.17 -16.18 -9.50
CA LEU A 99 -21.53 -17.22 -8.54
C LEU A 99 -20.45 -18.30 -8.48
N PRO A 100 -20.23 -18.96 -7.33
CA PRO A 100 -19.25 -20.04 -7.21
C PRO A 100 -19.49 -21.17 -8.23
N SER A 101 -20.75 -21.47 -8.54
CA SER A 101 -21.15 -22.47 -9.55
C SER A 101 -20.83 -22.08 -10.99
N ALA A 102 -20.48 -20.82 -11.24
CA ALA A 102 -20.09 -20.30 -12.55
C ALA A 102 -18.56 -20.10 -12.69
N LEU A 103 -17.76 -20.63 -11.77
CA LEU A 103 -16.28 -20.59 -11.82
C LEU A 103 -15.75 -21.90 -12.42
N TYR A 104 -14.88 -21.80 -13.42
CA TYR A 104 -14.33 -22.95 -14.16
C TYR A 104 -12.82 -22.86 -14.28
N TYR A 105 -12.13 -24.00 -14.09
CA TYR A 105 -10.68 -24.08 -14.26
C TYR A 105 -10.33 -24.53 -15.70
N ASN A 106 -9.58 -23.70 -16.42
CA ASN A 106 -9.16 -23.95 -17.82
C ASN A 106 -10.31 -24.24 -18.82
N GLN A 107 -11.51 -23.76 -18.53
CA GLN A 107 -12.67 -23.96 -19.40
C GLN A 107 -13.39 -22.63 -19.66
N ASP A 108 -13.69 -22.34 -20.92
CA ASP A 108 -14.50 -21.20 -21.33
C ASP A 108 -15.97 -21.67 -21.44
N VAL A 109 -16.79 -21.24 -20.51
CA VAL A 109 -18.22 -21.57 -20.42
C VAL A 109 -19.04 -20.30 -20.59
N ALA A 110 -20.09 -20.36 -21.35
CA ALA A 110 -21.00 -19.22 -21.52
C ALA A 110 -21.57 -18.79 -20.17
N ASN A 111 -21.51 -17.48 -19.89
CA ASN A 111 -21.93 -16.87 -18.62
C ASN A 111 -21.13 -17.35 -17.39
N GLY A 112 -19.94 -17.96 -17.58
CA GLY A 112 -19.03 -18.37 -16.53
C GLY A 112 -17.70 -17.61 -16.60
N LEU A 113 -16.91 -17.74 -15.54
CA LEU A 113 -15.56 -17.23 -15.47
C LEU A 113 -14.55 -18.38 -15.59
N ASN A 114 -13.70 -18.34 -16.61
CA ASN A 114 -12.50 -19.17 -16.64
C ASN A 114 -11.46 -18.54 -15.72
N VAL A 115 -11.30 -19.10 -14.51
CA VAL A 115 -10.39 -18.54 -13.51
C VAL A 115 -8.93 -18.56 -13.93
N SER A 116 -8.55 -19.39 -14.91
CA SER A 116 -7.19 -19.49 -15.45
C SER A 116 -6.87 -18.44 -16.53
N LYS A 117 -7.77 -17.51 -16.78
CA LYS A 117 -7.59 -16.39 -17.71
C LYS A 117 -7.75 -15.06 -17.00
N MET A 118 -6.88 -14.11 -17.30
CA MET A 118 -6.95 -12.76 -16.75
C MET A 118 -6.99 -11.72 -17.89
N PRO A 119 -8.00 -10.84 -17.92
CA PRO A 119 -8.00 -9.72 -18.86
C PRO A 119 -6.77 -8.81 -18.65
N ALA A 120 -6.26 -8.24 -19.74
CA ALA A 120 -5.03 -7.46 -19.73
C ALA A 120 -5.09 -6.24 -18.78
N HIS A 121 -6.27 -5.64 -18.64
CA HIS A 121 -6.47 -4.42 -17.84
C HIS A 121 -7.28 -4.66 -16.57
N ALA A 122 -7.43 -5.92 -16.14
CA ALA A 122 -8.01 -6.22 -14.85
C ALA A 122 -7.03 -5.91 -13.71
N LEU A 123 -7.54 -5.39 -12.59
CA LEU A 123 -6.73 -5.15 -11.40
C LEU A 123 -6.01 -6.42 -10.93
N GLY A 124 -6.66 -7.57 -11.09
CA GLY A 124 -6.08 -8.88 -10.79
C GLY A 124 -4.87 -9.28 -11.64
N LYS A 125 -4.50 -8.51 -12.68
CA LYS A 125 -3.30 -8.77 -13.49
C LYS A 125 -1.99 -8.49 -12.73
N ILE A 126 -2.04 -7.62 -11.74
CA ILE A 126 -0.86 -7.15 -11.01
C ILE A 126 -0.05 -8.28 -10.36
N PRO A 127 -0.62 -9.26 -9.64
CA PRO A 127 0.15 -10.36 -9.06
C PRO A 127 0.95 -11.19 -10.08
N GLN A 128 0.47 -11.32 -11.32
CA GLN A 128 1.21 -12.06 -12.37
C GLN A 128 2.45 -11.30 -12.85
N ASN A 129 2.43 -9.96 -12.78
CA ASN A 129 3.56 -9.14 -13.20
C ASN A 129 4.82 -9.37 -12.34
N PHE A 130 4.66 -9.94 -11.15
CA PHE A 130 5.77 -10.29 -10.26
C PHE A 130 6.41 -11.67 -10.55
N ALA A 131 5.92 -12.42 -11.54
CA ALA A 131 6.40 -13.78 -11.85
C ALA A 131 7.91 -13.88 -11.99
N ASN A 132 8.55 -12.89 -12.59
CA ASN A 132 9.98 -12.88 -12.88
C ASN A 132 10.83 -12.10 -11.86
N LEU A 133 10.26 -11.64 -10.76
CA LEU A 133 10.98 -10.78 -9.80
C LEU A 133 12.21 -11.47 -9.22
N PHE A 134 12.10 -12.76 -8.91
CA PHE A 134 13.17 -13.56 -8.30
C PHE A 134 13.80 -14.59 -9.27
N GLU A 135 13.44 -14.54 -10.56
CA GLU A 135 14.10 -15.40 -11.54
C GLU A 135 15.56 -15.00 -11.76
N LEU A 136 16.47 -15.99 -11.80
CA LEU A 136 17.89 -15.75 -12.06
C LEU A 136 18.21 -15.53 -13.56
N ASN A 137 17.19 -15.44 -14.42
CA ASN A 137 17.39 -15.12 -15.83
C ASN A 137 17.55 -13.59 -16.01
N PRO A 138 18.75 -13.07 -16.29
CA PRO A 138 18.99 -11.64 -16.38
C PRO A 138 18.16 -10.91 -17.44
N LEU A 139 17.75 -11.60 -18.51
CA LEU A 139 16.95 -11.00 -19.57
C LEU A 139 15.51 -10.69 -19.16
N LYS A 140 14.98 -11.51 -18.26
CA LYS A 140 13.62 -11.37 -17.75
C LYS A 140 13.55 -10.59 -16.42
N ASN A 141 14.64 -10.61 -15.66
CA ASN A 141 14.68 -10.11 -14.31
C ASN A 141 14.86 -8.58 -14.26
N ILE A 142 13.96 -7.90 -13.59
CA ILE A 142 14.00 -6.45 -13.42
C ILE A 142 15.21 -6.00 -12.58
N ILE A 143 15.65 -6.82 -11.61
CA ILE A 143 16.82 -6.53 -10.77
C ILE A 143 18.09 -6.56 -11.62
N ALA A 144 18.22 -7.55 -12.52
CA ALA A 144 19.37 -7.62 -13.44
C ALA A 144 19.42 -6.41 -14.38
N LYS A 145 18.28 -6.00 -14.91
CA LYS A 145 18.16 -4.78 -15.72
C LYS A 145 18.61 -3.56 -14.96
N PHE A 146 18.16 -3.43 -13.73
CA PHE A 146 18.53 -2.36 -12.82
C PHE A 146 20.06 -2.31 -12.58
N ILE A 147 20.69 -3.46 -12.30
CA ILE A 147 22.15 -3.55 -12.10
C ILE A 147 22.90 -3.09 -13.36
N ILE A 148 22.51 -3.61 -14.52
CA ILE A 148 23.14 -3.24 -15.80
C ILE A 148 23.01 -1.73 -16.03
N MET A 149 21.86 -1.15 -15.74
CA MET A 149 21.63 0.29 -15.88
C MET A 149 22.49 1.10 -14.91
N THR A 150 22.59 0.68 -13.65
CA THR A 150 23.47 1.30 -12.64
C THR A 150 24.92 1.33 -13.12
N ILE A 151 25.39 0.24 -13.75
CA ILE A 151 26.73 0.14 -14.33
C ILE A 151 26.90 1.11 -15.50
N ILE A 152 25.96 1.13 -16.44
CA ILE A 152 26.04 1.97 -17.64
C ILE A 152 26.04 3.46 -17.29
N THR A 153 25.19 3.86 -16.34
CA THR A 153 25.10 5.26 -15.91
C THR A 153 26.22 5.69 -14.97
N ASN A 154 27.07 4.76 -14.57
CA ASN A 154 28.15 5.00 -13.60
C ASN A 154 27.68 5.60 -12.27
N THR A 155 26.50 5.18 -11.81
CA THR A 155 25.91 5.61 -10.55
C THR A 155 26.37 4.68 -9.44
N PRO A 156 26.77 5.17 -8.24
CA PRO A 156 27.05 4.30 -7.09
C PRO A 156 25.84 3.40 -6.75
N LEU A 157 26.10 2.16 -6.37
CA LEU A 157 25.01 1.20 -6.05
C LEU A 157 24.15 1.71 -4.89
N SER A 158 24.74 2.33 -3.88
CA SER A 158 24.01 2.93 -2.74
C SER A 158 23.05 4.04 -3.17
N GLU A 159 23.42 4.81 -4.18
CA GLU A 159 22.56 5.87 -4.74
C GLU A 159 21.44 5.33 -5.63
N SER A 160 21.68 4.21 -6.28
CA SER A 160 20.69 3.56 -7.15
C SER A 160 19.70 2.70 -6.37
N ALA A 161 20.18 2.00 -5.35
CA ALA A 161 19.42 0.96 -4.64
C ALA A 161 18.12 1.51 -4.01
N LYS A 162 18.14 2.74 -3.51
CA LYS A 162 16.95 3.42 -2.94
C LYS A 162 15.79 3.60 -3.93
N TRP A 163 16.07 3.50 -5.24
CA TRP A 163 15.06 3.62 -6.30
C TRP A 163 14.54 2.27 -6.81
N LEU A 164 15.22 1.17 -6.45
CA LEU A 164 14.91 -0.15 -7.00
C LEU A 164 13.46 -0.56 -6.73
N TRP A 165 13.01 -0.42 -5.49
CA TRP A 165 11.65 -0.82 -5.13
C TRP A 165 10.60 0.07 -5.82
N MET A 166 10.81 1.38 -5.86
CA MET A 166 9.94 2.30 -6.58
C MET A 166 9.82 1.93 -8.06
N HIS A 167 10.94 1.55 -8.70
CA HIS A 167 10.95 1.12 -10.08
C HIS A 167 10.18 -0.21 -10.29
N ILE A 168 10.34 -1.17 -9.37
CA ILE A 168 9.60 -2.44 -9.40
C ILE A 168 8.10 -2.19 -9.26
N VAL A 169 7.68 -1.38 -8.29
CA VAL A 169 6.28 -1.02 -8.09
C VAL A 169 5.73 -0.26 -9.30
N GLY A 170 6.45 0.76 -9.77
CA GLY A 170 6.05 1.49 -10.96
C GLY A 170 5.79 0.59 -12.16
N LYS A 171 6.72 -0.30 -12.46
CA LYS A 171 6.62 -1.20 -13.61
C LYS A 171 5.58 -2.29 -13.44
N ASN A 172 5.53 -2.96 -12.29
CA ASN A 172 4.70 -4.16 -12.11
C ASN A 172 3.27 -3.81 -11.67
N VAL A 173 3.07 -2.64 -11.02
CA VAL A 173 1.75 -2.23 -10.52
C VAL A 173 1.10 -1.18 -11.42
N LEU A 174 1.85 -0.16 -11.84
CA LEU A 174 1.26 1.05 -12.43
C LEU A 174 1.35 1.11 -13.96
N ALA A 175 2.35 0.45 -14.58
CA ALA A 175 2.64 0.62 -16.00
C ALA A 175 1.52 0.12 -16.93
N ASP A 176 0.86 -0.98 -16.59
CA ASP A 176 -0.24 -1.53 -17.40
C ASP A 176 -1.48 -0.61 -17.43
N PHE A 177 -1.49 0.43 -16.60
CA PHE A 177 -2.57 1.41 -16.48
C PHE A 177 -2.12 2.83 -16.87
N ASP A 178 -1.04 2.96 -17.65
CA ASP A 178 -0.50 4.25 -18.11
C ASP A 178 -0.13 5.24 -16.99
N LEU A 179 0.02 4.75 -15.74
CA LEU A 179 0.38 5.55 -14.57
C LEU A 179 1.90 5.58 -14.30
N TYR A 180 2.66 4.85 -15.10
CA TYR A 180 4.10 4.76 -15.02
C TYR A 180 4.69 4.50 -16.41
N THR A 181 5.53 5.41 -16.89
CA THR A 181 6.28 5.21 -18.12
C THR A 181 7.76 5.15 -17.81
N PHE A 182 8.38 4.05 -18.18
CA PHE A 182 9.81 3.92 -18.18
C PHE A 182 10.29 4.04 -19.62
N LYS A 183 10.63 5.24 -20.03
CA LYS A 183 11.42 5.41 -21.25
C LYS A 183 12.85 5.06 -20.87
N SER A 184 13.36 3.96 -21.42
CA SER A 184 14.78 3.68 -21.38
C SER A 184 15.48 4.70 -22.28
N SER A 185 15.74 5.90 -21.75
CA SER A 185 16.71 6.83 -22.33
C SER A 185 18.14 6.28 -22.16
N LEU A 186 18.28 4.96 -22.06
CA LEU A 186 19.53 4.22 -21.95
C LEU A 186 20.56 4.63 -23.00
N PHE A 187 20.14 5.26 -24.08
CA PHE A 187 20.99 5.50 -25.24
C PHE A 187 21.20 6.97 -25.61
N ASN A 188 20.44 7.89 -25.03
CA ASN A 188 20.61 9.32 -25.32
C ASN A 188 21.33 10.10 -24.22
N GLY A 189 22.01 9.42 -23.32
CA GLY A 189 23.10 9.92 -22.50
C GLY A 189 22.74 10.74 -21.27
N LYS A 190 23.50 10.66 -20.26
CA LYS A 190 23.87 11.59 -19.19
C LYS A 190 23.05 11.62 -17.90
N GLU A 191 21.81 11.12 -17.83
CA GLU A 191 21.08 11.13 -16.56
C GLU A 191 20.73 9.71 -16.09
N PRO A 192 20.79 9.44 -14.77
CA PRO A 192 20.36 8.17 -14.23
C PRO A 192 18.91 7.88 -14.62
N PRO A 193 18.56 6.62 -14.93
CA PRO A 193 17.21 6.24 -15.36
C PRO A 193 16.13 6.46 -14.28
N TRP A 194 16.53 6.74 -13.06
CA TRP A 194 15.69 7.13 -11.94
C TRP A 194 15.28 8.60 -11.95
N ASN A 195 15.94 9.42 -12.80
CA ASN A 195 15.56 10.80 -13.00
C ASN A 195 14.50 10.83 -14.11
N TYR A 196 13.28 10.58 -13.74
CA TYR A 196 12.11 10.56 -14.61
C TYR A 196 11.91 11.86 -15.34
N GLN A 197 12.32 11.97 -16.58
CA GLN A 197 11.93 13.11 -17.41
C GLN A 197 10.42 13.16 -17.68
N ASP A 198 9.75 11.99 -17.63
CA ASP A 198 8.30 11.84 -17.81
C ASP A 198 7.56 11.60 -16.48
N ALA A 199 8.20 11.83 -15.34
CA ALA A 199 7.55 11.69 -14.04
C ALA A 199 6.44 12.73 -13.87
N LYS A 200 5.25 12.26 -13.55
CA LYS A 200 4.09 13.11 -13.36
C LYS A 200 3.75 13.29 -11.90
N PHE A 201 3.50 14.51 -11.51
CA PHE A 201 2.82 14.79 -10.24
C PHE A 201 1.42 14.17 -10.24
N PHE A 202 0.78 14.12 -9.11
CA PHE A 202 -0.63 13.74 -9.02
C PHE A 202 -1.43 14.77 -8.23
N SER A 203 -2.71 14.88 -8.55
CA SER A 203 -3.63 15.81 -7.89
C SER A 203 -5.07 15.32 -8.01
N LEU A 204 -5.97 15.99 -7.28
CA LEU A 204 -7.39 15.64 -7.25
C LEU A 204 -8.06 15.87 -8.62
N SER A 205 -7.79 17.00 -9.24
CA SER A 205 -8.31 17.37 -10.57
C SER A 205 -7.49 18.49 -11.20
N ALA A 206 -7.67 18.73 -12.50
CA ALA A 206 -7.03 19.84 -13.19
C ALA A 206 -7.45 21.20 -12.61
N SER A 207 -8.73 21.36 -12.25
CA SER A 207 -9.22 22.59 -11.64
C SER A 207 -8.64 22.80 -10.24
N TYR A 208 -8.49 21.75 -9.44
CA TYR A 208 -7.83 21.84 -8.14
C TYR A 208 -6.38 22.31 -8.30
N ALA A 209 -5.61 21.65 -9.17
CA ALA A 209 -4.22 22.00 -9.41
C ALA A 209 -4.07 23.46 -9.88
N GLU A 210 -4.94 23.93 -10.78
CA GLU A 210 -4.93 25.32 -11.25
C GLU A 210 -5.22 26.35 -10.15
N GLN A 211 -6.07 26.02 -9.20
CA GLN A 211 -6.42 26.92 -8.09
C GLN A 211 -5.32 26.98 -7.02
N HIS A 212 -4.55 25.88 -6.85
CA HIS A 212 -3.59 25.72 -5.74
C HIS A 212 -2.13 25.87 -6.19
N ILE A 213 -1.85 25.98 -7.50
CA ILE A 213 -0.52 26.28 -7.99
C ILE A 213 -0.40 27.81 -8.18
N PHE A 214 0.41 28.42 -7.35
CA PHE A 214 0.72 29.84 -7.46
C PHE A 214 1.92 30.06 -8.40
N ASN A 215 1.98 31.23 -9.04
CA ASN A 215 2.95 31.57 -10.11
C ASN A 215 2.78 30.70 -11.36
N LYS A 216 1.68 30.90 -12.08
CA LYS A 216 1.29 30.11 -13.27
C LYS A 216 2.37 30.02 -14.34
N ASP A 217 3.23 31.04 -14.47
CA ASP A 217 4.34 31.05 -15.42
C ASP A 217 5.50 30.12 -15.07
N GLN A 218 5.54 29.60 -13.86
CA GLN A 218 6.59 28.71 -13.32
C GLN A 218 6.05 27.38 -12.84
N ALA A 219 4.73 27.21 -12.81
CA ALA A 219 4.06 25.99 -12.36
C ALA A 219 4.29 24.84 -13.34
N PRO A 220 4.27 23.57 -12.86
CA PRO A 220 4.23 22.42 -13.76
C PRO A 220 3.05 22.51 -14.71
N ALA A 221 3.27 22.20 -16.00
CA ALA A 221 2.22 22.18 -16.99
C ALA A 221 1.17 21.08 -16.68
N LYS A 222 -0.07 21.25 -17.15
CA LYS A 222 -1.18 20.31 -16.87
C LYS A 222 -0.91 18.87 -17.30
N ASP A 223 -0.16 18.67 -18.37
CA ASP A 223 0.26 17.37 -18.88
C ASP A 223 1.31 16.68 -17.99
N GLN A 224 1.88 17.42 -17.03
CA GLN A 224 2.78 16.88 -16.01
C GLN A 224 2.05 16.33 -14.77
N PHE A 225 0.72 16.27 -14.80
CA PHE A 225 -0.08 15.72 -13.71
C PHE A 225 -0.86 14.47 -14.14
N VAL A 226 -1.03 13.56 -13.17
CA VAL A 226 -2.07 12.53 -13.19
C VAL A 226 -3.17 12.98 -12.22
N TYR A 227 -4.40 12.86 -12.64
CA TYR A 227 -5.54 13.29 -11.84
C TYR A 227 -6.35 12.09 -11.35
N ALA A 228 -6.94 12.22 -10.15
CA ALA A 228 -7.97 11.30 -9.73
C ALA A 228 -9.14 11.30 -10.73
N ARG A 229 -9.82 10.17 -10.86
CA ARG A 229 -10.95 10.06 -11.80
C ARG A 229 -12.05 11.05 -11.45
N THR A 230 -12.58 11.68 -12.47
CA THR A 230 -13.70 12.61 -12.36
C THR A 230 -14.86 12.17 -13.25
N ASP A 231 -16.06 12.61 -12.90
CA ASP A 231 -17.24 12.51 -13.76
C ASP A 231 -17.17 13.52 -14.92
N ALA A 232 -18.21 13.52 -15.77
CA ALA A 232 -18.31 14.43 -16.90
C ALA A 232 -18.37 15.92 -16.51
N GLN A 233 -18.65 16.23 -15.25
CA GLN A 233 -18.70 17.57 -14.68
C GLN A 233 -17.36 17.96 -14.03
N GLY A 234 -16.36 17.07 -14.03
CA GLY A 234 -15.04 17.28 -13.42
C GLY A 234 -15.02 17.11 -11.90
N LYS A 235 -16.10 16.57 -11.31
CA LYS A 235 -16.17 16.23 -9.88
C LYS A 235 -15.50 14.86 -9.65
N PRO A 236 -14.77 14.67 -8.52
CA PRO A 236 -14.20 13.35 -8.21
C PRO A 236 -15.26 12.23 -8.22
N SER A 237 -15.04 11.20 -9.04
CA SER A 237 -15.95 10.06 -9.18
C SER A 237 -15.62 8.92 -8.21
N THR A 238 -14.48 9.00 -7.53
CA THR A 238 -14.02 8.02 -6.54
C THR A 238 -14.04 8.59 -5.13
N PRO A 239 -14.05 7.76 -4.07
CA PRO A 239 -13.79 8.19 -2.71
C PRO A 239 -12.45 8.94 -2.61
N MET A 240 -12.32 9.86 -1.65
CA MET A 240 -11.03 10.46 -1.33
C MET A 240 -10.08 9.38 -0.81
N LEU A 241 -8.97 9.18 -1.52
CA LEU A 241 -7.96 8.17 -1.17
C LEU A 241 -6.96 8.75 -0.16
N ILE A 242 -6.68 7.99 0.89
CA ILE A 242 -5.63 8.21 1.88
C ILE A 242 -4.66 7.04 1.79
N MET A 243 -3.43 7.31 1.34
CA MET A 243 -2.34 6.36 1.22
C MET A 243 -1.43 6.51 2.43
N ASN A 244 -1.19 5.43 3.16
CA ASN A 244 -0.41 5.45 4.38
C ASN A 244 1.02 4.96 4.13
N THR A 245 1.99 5.62 4.73
CA THR A 245 3.41 5.25 4.83
C THR A 245 3.97 5.82 6.12
N ASN A 246 5.23 5.50 6.45
CA ASN A 246 5.91 6.08 7.60
C ASN A 246 7.18 6.82 7.14
N VAL A 247 7.52 7.87 7.88
CA VAL A 247 8.79 8.59 7.77
C VAL A 247 9.67 8.18 8.95
N VAL A 248 10.94 7.87 8.69
CA VAL A 248 11.92 7.55 9.73
C VAL A 248 12.62 8.83 10.18
N GLY A 249 12.42 9.20 11.42
CA GLY A 249 13.07 10.35 12.03
C GLY A 249 14.47 10.02 12.58
N LYS A 250 15.18 11.05 13.02
CA LYS A 250 16.42 10.91 13.79
C LYS A 250 16.09 10.90 15.27
N ASP A 251 16.91 10.19 16.06
CA ASP A 251 16.80 10.21 17.51
C ASP A 251 16.81 11.65 18.04
N SER A 252 15.86 11.97 18.90
CA SER A 252 15.91 13.20 19.67
C SER A 252 17.03 13.12 20.71
N PRO A 253 17.88 14.16 20.83
CA PRO A 253 18.92 14.18 21.85
C PRO A 253 18.38 14.11 23.29
N ASN A 254 17.10 14.37 23.48
CA ASN A 254 16.39 14.31 24.76
C ASN A 254 15.49 13.08 24.91
N ALA A 255 15.57 12.11 24.00
CA ALA A 255 14.77 10.89 24.08
C ALA A 255 15.18 10.07 25.30
N ALA A 256 14.31 10.04 26.30
CA ALA A 256 14.50 9.18 27.48
C ALA A 256 14.26 7.69 27.17
N MET A 257 13.83 7.34 25.95
CA MET A 257 13.33 6.01 25.57
C MET A 257 13.62 5.71 24.10
N SER A 258 13.93 4.47 23.80
CA SER A 258 13.98 3.95 22.43
C SER A 258 12.55 3.60 21.93
N ALA A 259 11.76 4.60 21.57
CA ALA A 259 10.51 4.38 20.85
C ALA A 259 10.78 4.24 19.34
N PRO A 260 9.78 3.84 18.55
CA PRO A 260 9.94 3.79 17.12
C PRO A 260 10.32 5.16 16.58
N LEU A 261 11.37 5.20 15.78
CA LEU A 261 11.76 6.41 15.06
C LEU A 261 10.80 6.73 13.91
N GLN A 262 9.77 5.91 13.70
CA GLN A 262 8.81 6.06 12.62
C GLN A 262 7.65 6.96 13.05
N ILE A 263 7.19 7.80 12.12
CA ILE A 263 6.00 8.64 12.26
C ILE A 263 5.10 8.43 11.04
N PRO A 264 3.80 8.18 11.24
CA PRO A 264 2.87 7.99 10.14
C PRO A 264 2.73 9.23 9.26
N LEU A 265 2.87 9.05 7.95
CA LEU A 265 2.59 10.02 6.91
C LEU A 265 1.38 9.57 6.11
N GLN A 266 0.41 10.42 5.96
CA GLN A 266 -0.78 10.22 5.13
C GLN A 266 -0.68 11.07 3.87
N VAL A 267 -0.89 10.46 2.72
CA VAL A 267 -0.87 11.14 1.43
C VAL A 267 -2.21 10.96 0.72
N SER A 268 -2.80 12.06 0.30
CA SER A 268 -4.01 12.10 -0.53
C SER A 268 -3.73 12.87 -1.82
N ALA A 269 -4.72 12.99 -2.68
CA ALA A 269 -4.61 13.79 -3.91
C ALA A 269 -4.45 15.31 -3.67
N VAL A 270 -4.64 15.75 -2.42
CA VAL A 270 -4.64 17.17 -2.02
C VAL A 270 -3.66 17.51 -0.90
N SER A 271 -3.11 16.51 -0.22
CA SER A 271 -2.23 16.73 0.93
C SER A 271 -1.29 15.55 1.15
N ALA A 272 -0.03 15.86 1.48
CA ALA A 272 0.91 14.94 2.14
C ALA A 272 1.17 15.50 3.54
N ALA A 273 0.74 14.79 4.60
CA ALA A 273 0.68 15.34 5.94
C ALA A 273 1.12 14.36 7.02
N ILE A 274 1.82 14.88 8.03
CA ILE A 274 2.15 14.20 9.28
C ILE A 274 1.43 14.92 10.42
N TYR A 275 0.39 14.32 10.94
CA TYR A 275 -0.40 14.85 12.06
C TYR A 275 0.13 14.39 13.41
N GLY A 276 0.88 13.32 13.43
CA GLY A 276 1.47 12.75 14.63
C GLY A 276 2.71 13.51 15.11
N LYS A 277 3.05 13.26 16.37
CA LYS A 277 4.27 13.72 16.99
C LYS A 277 4.90 12.59 17.79
N ASN A 278 6.09 12.16 17.41
CA ASN A 278 6.85 11.16 18.14
C ASN A 278 7.83 11.88 19.10
N PRO A 279 7.68 11.71 20.43
CA PRO A 279 8.56 12.38 21.41
C PRO A 279 10.02 11.89 21.34
N CYS A 280 10.30 10.79 20.67
CA CYS A 280 11.64 10.23 20.48
C CYS A 280 12.34 10.70 19.20
N VAL A 281 11.63 11.43 18.35
CA VAL A 281 12.17 12.04 17.14
C VAL A 281 12.32 13.54 17.36
N ASP A 282 13.37 14.14 16.81
CA ASP A 282 13.57 15.58 16.87
C ASP A 282 12.42 16.36 16.19
N ASP A 283 12.25 17.64 16.51
CA ASP A 283 11.16 18.49 16.00
C ASP A 283 11.31 18.84 14.50
N THR A 284 12.19 18.15 13.77
CA THR A 284 12.38 18.34 12.32
C THR A 284 11.36 17.57 11.47
N ILE A 285 10.46 16.78 12.09
CA ILE A 285 9.44 16.00 11.41
C ILE A 285 8.05 16.37 11.94
N GLY A 286 7.10 16.50 11.02
CA GLY A 286 5.68 16.70 11.32
C GLY A 286 5.20 18.14 11.27
N GLY A 287 4.09 18.38 11.96
CA GLY A 287 3.49 19.71 12.11
C GLY A 287 2.44 20.08 11.08
N GLY A 288 1.94 19.12 10.30
CA GLY A 288 0.89 19.34 9.31
C GLY A 288 1.23 18.77 7.93
N GLY A 289 0.72 19.39 6.88
CA GLY A 289 0.84 18.92 5.50
C GLY A 289 1.21 20.00 4.50
N VAL A 290 1.47 19.54 3.30
CA VAL A 290 1.72 20.35 2.09
C VAL A 290 1.03 19.66 0.91
N GLU A 291 0.79 20.40 -0.16
CA GLU A 291 0.29 19.82 -1.42
C GLU A 291 1.24 18.75 -1.97
N PRO A 292 0.73 17.64 -2.52
CA PRO A 292 1.55 16.51 -2.96
C PRO A 292 2.61 16.91 -4.00
N PHE A 293 2.31 17.86 -4.87
CA PHE A 293 3.25 18.34 -5.89
C PHE A 293 4.43 19.17 -5.32
N ALA A 294 4.34 19.61 -4.07
CA ALA A 294 5.44 20.25 -3.36
C ALA A 294 6.16 19.30 -2.39
N PHE A 295 5.58 18.16 -2.10
CA PHE A 295 6.20 17.14 -1.26
C PHE A 295 7.47 16.60 -1.94
N SER A 296 8.51 16.35 -1.16
CA SER A 296 9.83 15.93 -1.66
C SER A 296 10.58 16.97 -2.53
N ALA A 297 10.01 18.15 -2.78
CA ALA A 297 10.71 19.26 -3.41
C ALA A 297 11.73 19.91 -2.44
N ASN A 298 12.71 20.61 -2.97
CA ASN A 298 13.61 21.40 -2.13
C ASN A 298 12.90 22.67 -1.65
N LEU A 299 12.79 22.84 -0.34
CA LEU A 299 12.32 24.09 0.26
C LEU A 299 13.39 25.17 0.08
N LEU A 300 13.03 26.24 -0.61
CA LEU A 300 13.94 27.39 -0.86
C LEU A 300 13.78 28.45 0.22
N SER A 301 12.53 28.70 0.63
CA SER A 301 12.24 29.63 1.72
C SER A 301 10.96 29.18 2.41
N GLY A 302 11.00 29.15 3.73
CA GLY A 302 9.81 29.15 4.55
C GLY A 302 9.19 30.55 4.57
N SER A 303 7.96 30.65 5.06
CA SER A 303 7.23 31.90 5.15
C SER A 303 6.35 31.88 6.40
N ASN A 304 6.25 33.00 7.09
CA ASN A 304 5.23 33.20 8.13
C ASN A 304 3.80 33.21 7.57
N SER A 305 3.63 32.99 6.25
CA SER A 305 2.36 32.80 5.59
C SER A 305 2.06 31.31 5.38
N GLN A 306 0.84 31.00 4.96
CA GLN A 306 0.40 29.63 4.65
C GLN A 306 0.96 29.13 3.28
N THR A 307 2.05 29.70 2.78
CA THR A 307 2.67 29.31 1.51
C THR A 307 4.18 29.22 1.64
N VAL A 308 4.77 28.33 0.85
CA VAL A 308 6.23 28.14 0.73
C VAL A 308 6.67 28.21 -0.71
N THR A 309 7.93 28.57 -0.92
CA THR A 309 8.58 28.48 -2.24
C THR A 309 9.43 27.22 -2.28
N VAL A 310 9.17 26.37 -3.27
CA VAL A 310 9.87 25.11 -3.47
C VAL A 310 10.47 25.01 -4.88
N ASN A 311 11.50 24.18 -5.01
CA ASN A 311 12.09 23.76 -6.26
C ASN A 311 12.02 22.23 -6.36
N ALA A 312 11.15 21.73 -7.24
CA ALA A 312 11.09 20.31 -7.51
C ALA A 312 12.10 19.93 -8.59
N THR A 313 13.13 19.22 -8.23
CA THR A 313 14.09 18.65 -9.18
C THR A 313 13.52 17.43 -9.90
N ARG A 314 12.53 16.78 -9.31
CA ARG A 314 11.66 15.73 -9.91
C ARG A 314 10.26 15.77 -9.31
N ALA A 315 9.28 15.22 -10.03
CA ALA A 315 7.96 15.04 -9.46
C ALA A 315 7.95 13.92 -8.41
N TYR A 316 7.23 14.14 -7.30
CA TYR A 316 6.78 13.06 -6.42
C TYR A 316 5.55 12.41 -7.04
N THR A 317 5.65 11.11 -7.33
CA THR A 317 4.72 10.40 -8.21
C THR A 317 3.86 9.38 -7.45
N LEU A 318 2.85 8.83 -8.13
CA LEU A 318 2.10 7.68 -7.59
C LEU A 318 2.99 6.46 -7.35
N ALA A 319 4.06 6.26 -8.15
CA ALA A 319 5.02 5.18 -7.92
C ALA A 319 5.82 5.40 -6.63
N ASP A 320 6.16 6.65 -6.31
CA ASP A 320 6.86 6.97 -5.07
C ASP A 320 6.01 6.62 -3.85
N ILE A 321 4.79 7.13 -3.77
CA ILE A 321 3.95 6.85 -2.60
C ILE A 321 3.53 5.37 -2.52
N ALA A 322 3.21 4.73 -3.63
CA ALA A 322 2.86 3.30 -3.64
C ALA A 322 4.04 2.42 -3.19
N SER A 323 5.28 2.81 -3.56
CA SER A 323 6.49 2.11 -3.12
C SER A 323 6.81 2.38 -1.64
N CYS A 324 6.64 3.61 -1.15
CA CYS A 324 6.79 3.92 0.27
C CYS A 324 5.81 3.11 1.11
N SER A 325 4.53 3.13 0.72
CA SER A 325 3.46 2.40 1.42
C SER A 325 3.69 0.89 1.48
N SER A 326 4.52 0.33 0.58
CA SER A 326 4.84 -1.09 0.48
C SER A 326 6.33 -1.39 0.61
N ALA A 327 7.06 -0.55 1.31
CA ALA A 327 8.53 -0.59 1.40
C ALA A 327 9.08 -1.80 2.18
N PHE A 328 8.25 -2.58 2.83
CA PHE A 328 8.63 -3.86 3.44
C PHE A 328 9.40 -4.73 2.44
N TYR A 329 8.91 -4.85 1.20
CA TYR A 329 9.57 -5.62 0.16
C TYR A 329 10.94 -5.05 -0.26
N ALA A 330 11.17 -3.76 -0.12
CA ALA A 330 12.49 -3.18 -0.38
C ALA A 330 13.56 -3.87 0.48
N SER A 331 13.27 -4.10 1.75
CA SER A 331 14.22 -4.72 2.69
C SER A 331 14.58 -6.17 2.34
N VAL A 332 13.68 -6.92 1.69
CA VAL A 332 13.95 -8.32 1.29
C VAL A 332 14.65 -8.45 -0.06
N LEU A 333 14.84 -7.37 -0.80
CA LEU A 333 15.56 -7.39 -2.08
C LEU A 333 17.09 -7.45 -1.96
N VAL A 334 17.65 -7.25 -0.76
CA VAL A 334 19.12 -7.26 -0.55
C VAL A 334 19.75 -8.57 -1.01
N ASP A 335 19.21 -9.70 -0.57
CA ASP A 335 19.77 -11.01 -0.91
C ASP A 335 19.59 -11.39 -2.40
N PRO A 336 18.40 -11.19 -3.02
CA PRO A 336 18.25 -11.33 -4.46
C PRO A 336 19.20 -10.43 -5.27
N LEU A 337 19.43 -9.18 -4.84
CA LEU A 337 20.37 -8.28 -5.50
C LEU A 337 21.81 -8.81 -5.44
N LYS A 338 22.25 -9.28 -4.26
CA LYS A 338 23.56 -9.90 -4.07
C LYS A 338 23.71 -11.17 -4.93
N ALA A 339 22.71 -12.05 -4.93
CA ALA A 339 22.73 -13.28 -5.72
C ALA A 339 22.79 -12.99 -7.23
N MET A 340 22.07 -11.97 -7.71
CA MET A 340 22.08 -11.59 -9.11
C MET A 340 23.45 -11.05 -9.56
N ILE A 341 24.07 -10.18 -8.76
CA ILE A 341 25.42 -9.67 -9.07
C ILE A 341 26.44 -10.80 -9.08
N ALA A 342 26.40 -11.73 -8.12
CA ALA A 342 27.25 -12.91 -8.12
C ALA A 342 27.04 -13.78 -9.37
N THR A 343 25.78 -13.94 -9.81
CA THR A 343 25.45 -14.68 -11.04
C THR A 343 26.02 -13.99 -12.28
N LEU A 344 25.95 -12.67 -12.37
CA LEU A 344 26.50 -11.90 -13.50
C LEU A 344 28.04 -11.97 -13.54
N LEU A 345 28.71 -11.96 -12.39
CA LEU A 345 30.16 -12.06 -12.28
C LEU A 345 30.71 -13.44 -12.68
N ASN A 346 29.94 -14.51 -12.44
CA ASN A 346 30.36 -15.89 -12.72
C ASN A 346 30.10 -16.34 -14.16
N LYS A 347 29.53 -15.50 -15.04
CA LYS A 347 29.30 -15.84 -16.44
C LYS A 347 30.52 -15.57 -17.30
N ASP A 348 30.74 -16.43 -18.31
CA ASP A 348 31.79 -16.20 -19.30
C ASP A 348 31.48 -14.98 -20.18
N ASP A 349 32.54 -14.49 -20.88
CA ASP A 349 32.45 -13.27 -21.72
C ASP A 349 31.43 -13.39 -22.84
N ALA A 350 31.33 -14.56 -23.46
CA ALA A 350 30.42 -14.79 -24.59
C ALA A 350 28.95 -14.73 -24.11
N HIS A 351 28.67 -15.28 -22.95
CA HIS A 351 27.33 -15.30 -22.38
C HIS A 351 26.90 -13.93 -21.87
N LEU A 352 27.80 -13.22 -21.19
CA LEU A 352 27.57 -11.85 -20.74
C LEU A 352 27.39 -10.91 -21.94
N SER A 353 28.21 -11.03 -22.97
CA SER A 353 28.11 -10.29 -24.23
C SER A 353 26.80 -10.54 -24.95
N SER A 354 26.36 -11.79 -25.06
CA SER A 354 25.08 -12.16 -25.68
C SER A 354 23.90 -11.56 -24.93
N GLN A 355 23.94 -11.54 -23.61
CA GLN A 355 22.87 -10.95 -22.78
C GLN A 355 22.86 -9.43 -22.85
N LEU A 356 24.02 -8.80 -22.84
CA LEU A 356 24.14 -7.35 -22.98
C LEU A 356 23.79 -6.87 -24.39
N SER A 357 24.15 -7.62 -25.44
CA SER A 357 23.80 -7.26 -26.82
C SER A 357 22.31 -7.41 -27.14
N GLN A 358 21.56 -8.23 -26.43
CA GLN A 358 20.09 -8.26 -26.49
C GLN A 358 19.44 -7.03 -25.81
N PHE A 359 20.18 -6.41 -24.90
CA PHE A 359 19.77 -5.16 -24.27
C PHE A 359 20.15 -3.91 -25.06
N MET A 360 21.30 -3.95 -25.67
CA MET A 360 21.94 -2.84 -26.36
C MET A 360 22.30 -3.35 -27.75
N LEU A 361 21.70 -2.82 -28.77
CA LEU A 361 21.76 -3.31 -30.13
C LEU A 361 23.20 -3.54 -30.70
N HIS A 362 24.26 -3.07 -30.05
CA HIS A 362 25.67 -3.40 -30.36
C HIS A 362 26.57 -3.02 -29.18
N ILE A 363 27.31 -3.95 -28.58
CA ILE A 363 28.30 -3.66 -27.54
C ILE A 363 29.69 -3.92 -28.09
N GLU A 364 30.55 -2.90 -28.03
CA GLU A 364 31.98 -3.06 -28.24
C GLU A 364 32.64 -3.82 -27.09
N GLU A 365 33.65 -4.61 -27.38
CA GLU A 365 34.39 -5.45 -26.41
C GLU A 365 35.00 -4.64 -25.25
N SER A 366 35.37 -3.37 -25.53
CA SER A 366 35.84 -2.40 -24.54
C SER A 366 34.79 -2.09 -23.43
N LEU A 367 33.50 -2.13 -23.79
CA LEU A 367 32.41 -1.89 -22.86
C LEU A 367 32.15 -3.09 -21.95
N LEU A 368 32.37 -4.30 -22.47
CA LEU A 368 32.27 -5.55 -21.68
C LEU A 368 33.28 -5.56 -20.53
N GLN A 369 34.53 -5.20 -20.80
CA GLN A 369 35.57 -5.15 -19.77
C GLN A 369 35.23 -4.04 -18.74
N THR A 370 34.69 -2.93 -19.20
CA THR A 370 34.21 -1.87 -18.31
C THR A 370 33.08 -2.35 -17.41
N VAL A 371 32.08 -3.09 -17.93
CA VAL A 371 30.99 -3.68 -17.17
C VAL A 371 31.53 -4.66 -16.12
N ARG A 372 32.47 -5.54 -16.47
CA ARG A 372 33.09 -6.47 -15.51
C ARG A 372 33.84 -5.79 -14.39
N ASN A 373 34.68 -4.81 -14.73
CA ASN A 373 35.44 -4.07 -13.74
C ASN A 373 34.49 -3.36 -12.76
N LYS A 374 33.38 -2.81 -13.26
CA LYS A 374 32.38 -2.17 -12.41
C LYS A 374 31.58 -3.16 -11.58
N LEU A 375 31.20 -4.34 -12.13
CA LEU A 375 30.57 -5.39 -11.36
C LEU A 375 31.47 -5.88 -10.21
N ALA A 376 32.79 -6.02 -10.47
CA ALA A 376 33.76 -6.39 -9.45
C ALA A 376 33.86 -5.32 -8.33
N ASN A 377 33.83 -4.04 -8.69
CA ASN A 377 33.79 -2.94 -7.72
C ASN A 377 32.48 -2.93 -6.94
N MET A 378 31.35 -3.16 -7.59
CA MET A 378 30.04 -3.26 -6.94
C MET A 378 29.96 -4.41 -5.93
N GLN A 379 30.76 -5.47 -6.09
CA GLN A 379 30.83 -6.54 -5.10
C GLN A 379 31.36 -6.05 -3.74
N GLY A 380 32.28 -5.09 -3.75
CA GLY A 380 32.72 -4.41 -2.53
C GLY A 380 31.65 -3.51 -1.92
N GLU A 381 30.91 -2.75 -2.74
CA GLU A 381 29.80 -1.92 -2.29
C GLU A 381 28.63 -2.76 -1.74
N LEU A 382 28.40 -3.96 -2.30
CA LEU A 382 27.38 -4.89 -1.82
C LEU A 382 27.58 -5.39 -0.40
N GLN A 383 28.83 -5.52 0.04
CA GLN A 383 29.14 -5.96 1.41
C GLN A 383 28.69 -4.92 2.44
N SER A 384 28.72 -3.63 2.07
CA SER A 384 28.26 -2.52 2.88
C SER A 384 26.76 -2.21 2.71
N LEU A 385 26.08 -2.82 1.72
CA LEU A 385 24.69 -2.58 1.46
C LEU A 385 23.82 -3.26 2.55
N SER A 386 23.20 -2.44 3.36
CA SER A 386 22.22 -2.86 4.38
C SER A 386 20.79 -2.78 3.84
N LYS A 387 19.85 -3.31 4.60
CA LYS A 387 18.42 -3.15 4.32
C LYS A 387 18.02 -1.67 4.24
N ASP A 388 18.61 -0.84 5.06
CA ASP A 388 18.32 0.60 5.14
C ASP A 388 18.72 1.37 3.87
N ASN A 389 19.63 0.85 3.06
CA ASN A 389 20.04 1.49 1.81
C ASN A 389 19.07 1.27 0.64
N ILE A 390 18.18 0.28 0.73
CA ILE A 390 17.23 -0.10 -0.34
C ILE A 390 15.84 0.51 -0.13
N VAL A 391 15.50 0.88 1.09
CA VAL A 391 14.22 1.56 1.34
C VAL A 391 14.16 2.91 0.63
N PRO A 392 12.99 3.35 0.15
CA PRO A 392 12.83 4.63 -0.52
C PRO A 392 13.35 5.80 0.34
N GLN A 393 14.06 6.72 -0.29
CA GLN A 393 14.60 7.91 0.37
C GLN A 393 14.29 9.15 -0.46
N TYR A 394 13.70 10.15 0.19
CA TYR A 394 13.32 11.40 -0.45
C TYR A 394 13.75 12.60 0.38
N ASN A 395 13.82 13.76 -0.27
CA ASN A 395 13.96 15.02 0.45
C ASN A 395 12.70 15.26 1.30
N TYR A 396 12.90 15.62 2.54
CA TYR A 396 11.86 15.98 3.49
C TYR A 396 12.22 17.27 4.24
N TRP A 397 11.23 18.04 4.60
CA TRP A 397 11.32 19.22 5.45
C TRP A 397 10.06 19.35 6.30
N SER A 398 10.21 19.84 7.51
CA SER A 398 9.12 19.98 8.47
C SER A 398 8.20 21.16 8.13
N VAL A 399 6.89 20.95 8.18
CA VAL A 399 5.90 22.01 8.03
C VAL A 399 6.00 23.02 9.17
N VAL A 400 6.31 22.60 10.41
CA VAL A 400 6.53 23.53 11.54
C VAL A 400 7.68 24.48 11.20
N GLN A 401 8.85 23.96 10.88
CA GLN A 401 10.03 24.79 10.57
C GLN A 401 9.79 25.69 9.36
N ALA A 402 9.14 25.18 8.32
CA ALA A 402 8.80 25.95 7.14
C ALA A 402 7.86 27.13 7.47
N SER A 403 6.89 26.93 8.36
CA SER A 403 5.97 27.98 8.82
C SER A 403 6.65 29.04 9.72
N GLU A 404 7.81 28.71 10.28
CA GLU A 404 8.67 29.63 11.04
C GLU A 404 9.74 30.31 10.18
N GLY A 405 9.71 30.09 8.87
CA GLY A 405 10.67 30.68 7.94
C GLY A 405 11.98 29.90 7.80
N VAL A 406 12.09 28.71 8.38
CA VAL A 406 13.31 27.89 8.37
C VAL A 406 13.25 26.89 7.21
N ALA A 407 14.21 26.92 6.30
CA ALA A 407 14.40 25.96 5.23
C ALA A 407 15.41 24.90 5.65
N ASN A 408 14.92 23.72 6.05
CA ASN A 408 15.75 22.60 6.46
C ASN A 408 15.40 21.36 5.62
N ASN A 409 16.16 21.14 4.53
CA ASN A 409 16.01 19.99 3.65
C ASN A 409 16.90 18.84 4.16
N GLN A 410 16.33 17.65 4.27
CA GLN A 410 17.08 16.46 4.68
C GLN A 410 16.65 15.23 3.91
N GLN A 411 17.59 14.35 3.56
CA GLN A 411 17.26 13.04 3.01
C GLN A 411 16.72 12.17 4.13
N THR A 412 15.54 11.61 3.93
CA THR A 412 14.82 10.86 4.94
C THR A 412 14.33 9.55 4.35
N GLN A 413 14.36 8.46 5.12
CA GLN A 413 13.86 7.16 4.75
C GLN A 413 12.35 7.08 4.93
N PHE A 414 11.72 6.30 4.05
CA PHE A 414 10.28 5.99 4.10
C PHE A 414 10.10 4.48 4.21
N THR A 415 9.25 4.05 5.12
CA THR A 415 8.99 2.63 5.36
C THR A 415 7.52 2.27 5.11
N ASP A 416 7.27 0.97 5.00
CA ASP A 416 5.91 0.43 4.88
C ASP A 416 5.05 0.91 6.05
N ALA A 417 3.84 1.36 5.76
CA ALA A 417 2.92 1.73 6.83
C ALA A 417 2.60 0.54 7.74
N GLY A 418 2.60 -0.67 7.19
CA GLY A 418 2.37 -1.91 7.92
C GLY A 418 3.44 -2.25 8.96
N ASP A 419 4.62 -1.61 8.90
CA ASP A 419 5.64 -1.73 9.94
C ASP A 419 5.18 -1.08 11.27
N LEU A 420 4.21 -0.19 11.22
CA LEU A 420 3.65 0.49 12.38
C LEU A 420 2.15 0.17 12.53
N GLU A 421 1.32 0.51 11.53
CA GLU A 421 -0.12 0.29 11.56
C GLU A 421 -0.62 -0.22 10.20
N ASN A 422 -1.04 -1.47 10.14
CA ASN A 422 -1.31 -2.16 8.88
C ASN A 422 -2.77 -2.15 8.44
N THR A 423 -3.70 -1.61 9.24
CA THR A 423 -5.13 -1.57 8.87
C THR A 423 -5.53 -0.33 8.09
N GLY A 424 -4.77 0.76 8.20
CA GLY A 424 -5.07 2.06 7.66
C GLY A 424 -6.12 2.85 8.47
N ILE A 425 -6.59 2.31 9.60
CA ILE A 425 -7.59 2.97 10.45
C ILE A 425 -6.98 4.18 11.15
N ALA A 426 -5.77 4.03 11.71
CA ALA A 426 -5.12 5.11 12.43
C ALA A 426 -4.88 6.33 11.52
N GLY A 427 -4.35 6.09 10.31
CA GLY A 427 -4.15 7.17 9.34
C GLY A 427 -5.45 7.80 8.86
N LEU A 428 -6.52 7.02 8.71
CA LEU A 428 -7.85 7.56 8.43
C LEU A 428 -8.31 8.49 9.56
N LEU A 429 -8.29 8.01 10.82
CA LEU A 429 -8.74 8.79 11.98
C LEU A 429 -7.91 10.07 12.19
N ALA A 430 -6.59 10.01 11.93
CA ALA A 430 -5.73 11.20 11.99
C ALA A 430 -6.14 12.26 10.95
N GLN A 431 -6.54 11.83 9.77
CA GLN A 431 -6.92 12.72 8.66
C GLN A 431 -8.32 13.30 8.81
N VAL A 432 -9.32 12.45 9.15
CA VAL A 432 -10.71 12.84 8.88
C VAL A 432 -11.49 13.30 10.12
N GLN A 433 -10.89 13.34 11.27
CA GLN A 433 -11.39 13.74 12.59
C GLN A 433 -12.86 14.22 12.62
N GLY A 434 -13.77 13.38 13.13
CA GLY A 434 -15.19 13.71 13.29
C GLY A 434 -16.07 13.71 12.04
N THR A 435 -15.53 13.41 10.85
CA THR A 435 -16.30 13.50 9.59
C THR A 435 -16.90 12.18 9.12
N ILE A 436 -16.60 11.07 9.80
CA ILE A 436 -17.13 9.73 9.52
C ILE A 436 -17.67 9.08 10.79
N ASP A 437 -18.73 8.30 10.65
CA ASP A 437 -19.37 7.56 11.74
C ASP A 437 -19.15 6.06 11.63
N ASN A 438 -18.87 5.57 10.42
CA ASN A 438 -18.76 4.15 10.11
C ASN A 438 -17.47 3.84 9.35
N ILE A 439 -16.81 2.74 9.72
CA ILE A 439 -15.64 2.18 9.02
C ILE A 439 -15.93 0.72 8.66
N ILE A 440 -15.66 0.32 7.43
CA ILE A 440 -15.51 -1.08 7.04
C ILE A 440 -14.01 -1.34 6.94
N ALA A 441 -13.48 -2.16 7.84
CA ALA A 441 -12.06 -2.47 7.93
C ALA A 441 -11.79 -3.86 7.36
N PHE A 442 -11.30 -3.93 6.13
CA PHE A 442 -10.86 -5.17 5.51
C PHE A 442 -9.43 -5.51 5.93
N VAL A 443 -9.31 -6.47 6.83
CA VAL A 443 -8.05 -6.98 7.37
C VAL A 443 -7.61 -8.18 6.52
N ASN A 444 -6.89 -7.89 5.46
CA ASN A 444 -6.46 -8.87 4.45
C ASN A 444 -5.21 -9.65 4.92
N SER A 445 -5.24 -10.19 6.14
CA SER A 445 -4.15 -10.92 6.79
C SER A 445 -3.97 -12.34 6.24
N SER A 446 -2.76 -12.91 6.41
CA SER A 446 -2.49 -14.35 6.21
C SER A 446 -2.71 -15.16 7.47
N GLU A 447 -3.04 -14.55 8.59
CA GLU A 447 -3.27 -15.22 9.86
C GLU A 447 -4.69 -15.79 9.91
N VAL A 448 -4.78 -17.03 10.36
CA VAL A 448 -6.04 -17.78 10.43
C VAL A 448 -6.83 -17.35 11.66
N VAL A 449 -8.15 -17.23 11.53
CA VAL A 449 -9.04 -17.11 12.69
C VAL A 449 -9.26 -18.52 13.25
N GLU A 450 -8.66 -18.81 14.38
CA GLU A 450 -8.68 -20.16 14.96
C GLU A 450 -8.56 -20.15 16.50
N GLU A 451 -8.89 -21.26 17.12
CA GLU A 451 -8.64 -21.48 18.55
C GLU A 451 -7.36 -22.30 18.74
N LYS A 452 -6.43 -21.76 19.53
CA LYS A 452 -5.20 -22.42 19.95
C LYS A 452 -5.03 -22.29 21.46
N ASN A 453 -4.75 -23.38 22.16
CA ASN A 453 -4.55 -23.37 23.61
C ASN A 453 -5.67 -22.67 24.39
N SER A 454 -6.93 -22.86 23.96
CA SER A 454 -8.13 -22.20 24.52
C SER A 454 -8.12 -20.67 24.34
N GLN A 455 -7.29 -20.14 23.46
CA GLN A 455 -7.28 -18.74 23.05
C GLN A 455 -7.72 -18.61 21.59
N ILE A 456 -8.59 -17.66 21.32
CA ILE A 456 -8.94 -17.33 19.95
C ILE A 456 -7.88 -16.39 19.40
N ILE A 457 -7.25 -16.81 18.31
CA ILE A 457 -6.25 -16.04 17.57
C ILE A 457 -6.93 -15.41 16.34
N VAL A 458 -6.65 -14.15 16.14
CA VAL A 458 -7.03 -13.35 14.97
C VAL A 458 -5.78 -12.68 14.41
N ALA A 459 -5.89 -11.85 13.38
CA ALA A 459 -4.76 -11.05 12.91
C ALA A 459 -4.12 -10.29 14.08
N THR A 460 -2.90 -10.70 14.45
CA THR A 460 -2.24 -10.27 15.71
C THR A 460 -2.00 -8.77 15.75
N GLN A 461 -1.78 -8.15 14.59
CA GLN A 461 -1.66 -6.69 14.46
C GLN A 461 -2.87 -5.90 15.00
N LEU A 462 -4.06 -6.50 15.06
CA LEU A 462 -5.25 -5.85 15.61
C LEU A 462 -5.13 -5.59 17.12
N SER A 463 -4.39 -6.42 17.84
CA SER A 463 -4.25 -6.30 19.29
C SER A 463 -3.64 -4.96 19.71
N HIS A 464 -2.70 -4.44 18.91
CA HIS A 464 -2.00 -3.20 19.19
C HIS A 464 -2.93 -1.98 19.21
N LEU A 465 -3.99 -2.00 18.37
CA LEU A 465 -4.98 -0.92 18.34
C LEU A 465 -5.81 -0.82 19.63
N PHE A 466 -5.79 -1.88 20.43
CA PHE A 466 -6.44 -1.98 21.74
C PHE A 466 -5.44 -1.96 22.91
N GLY A 467 -4.16 -1.68 22.63
CA GLY A 467 -3.11 -1.63 23.65
C GLY A 467 -2.69 -2.99 24.19
N MET A 468 -2.77 -4.05 23.38
CA MET A 468 -2.42 -5.40 23.79
C MET A 468 -1.25 -5.95 22.99
N ALA A 469 -0.27 -6.51 23.71
CA ALA A 469 0.82 -7.32 23.16
C ALA A 469 0.35 -8.76 22.91
N TYR A 470 1.01 -9.46 21.99
CA TYR A 470 0.81 -10.87 21.71
C TYR A 470 2.11 -11.65 21.89
N ASP A 471 2.03 -12.77 22.64
CA ASP A 471 3.09 -13.77 22.77
C ASP A 471 2.79 -14.95 21.83
N ALA A 472 3.58 -15.08 20.77
CA ALA A 472 3.42 -16.15 19.79
C ALA A 472 3.83 -17.53 20.30
N GLU A 473 4.69 -17.62 21.33
CA GLU A 473 5.12 -18.89 21.91
C GLU A 473 4.01 -19.53 22.74
N HIS A 474 3.31 -18.73 23.54
CA HIS A 474 2.25 -19.20 24.43
C HIS A 474 0.84 -18.97 23.88
N ASN A 475 0.71 -18.21 22.79
CA ASN A 475 -0.57 -17.75 22.19
C ASN A 475 -1.39 -16.90 23.17
N GLU A 476 -0.74 -16.01 23.90
CA GLU A 476 -1.36 -15.18 24.93
C GLU A 476 -1.39 -13.70 24.53
N PHE A 477 -2.41 -13.00 25.04
CA PHE A 477 -2.53 -11.54 24.89
C PHE A 477 -2.53 -10.89 26.27
N ALA A 478 -1.76 -9.83 26.43
CA ALA A 478 -1.72 -9.04 27.65
C ALA A 478 -1.62 -7.54 27.32
N ASN A 479 -2.13 -6.68 28.23
CA ASN A 479 -2.01 -5.24 28.06
C ASN A 479 -0.53 -4.83 28.10
N TYR A 480 -0.14 -3.90 27.21
CA TYR A 480 1.12 -3.20 27.36
C TYR A 480 1.18 -2.47 28.70
N LEU A 481 2.36 -2.45 29.31
CA LEU A 481 2.62 -1.69 30.50
C LEU A 481 2.89 -0.21 30.15
N ASP A 482 2.87 0.65 31.16
CA ASP A 482 3.16 2.08 30.97
C ASP A 482 4.47 2.29 30.23
N GLY A 483 4.47 3.26 29.29
CA GLY A 483 5.65 3.55 28.46
C GLY A 483 5.88 2.56 27.31
N GLY A 484 4.85 1.79 26.91
CA GLY A 484 4.94 0.88 25.76
C GLY A 484 5.78 -0.37 26.04
N ILE A 485 5.92 -0.75 27.32
CA ILE A 485 6.68 -1.96 27.69
C ILE A 485 5.85 -3.20 27.39
N ASN A 486 6.42 -4.11 26.61
CA ASN A 486 5.83 -5.40 26.32
C ASN A 486 5.85 -6.28 27.59
N PRO A 487 4.70 -6.77 28.07
CA PRO A 487 4.62 -7.50 29.34
C PRO A 487 5.35 -8.85 29.32
N PHE A 488 5.56 -9.45 28.15
CA PHE A 488 6.22 -10.75 27.99
C PHE A 488 7.75 -10.62 27.92
N THR A 489 8.26 -9.62 27.20
CA THR A 489 9.71 -9.42 27.00
C THR A 489 10.34 -8.45 27.99
N GLN A 490 9.53 -7.66 28.70
CA GLN A 490 9.93 -6.58 29.60
C GLN A 490 10.79 -5.50 28.90
N GLN A 491 10.62 -5.37 27.56
CA GLN A 491 11.31 -4.38 26.75
C GLN A 491 10.29 -3.39 26.18
N ILE A 492 10.77 -2.19 25.83
CA ILE A 492 9.97 -1.22 25.11
C ILE A 492 9.69 -1.79 23.73
N ASP A 493 8.40 -1.80 23.37
CA ASP A 493 7.91 -2.27 22.09
C ASP A 493 7.25 -1.10 21.37
N PRO A 494 7.70 -0.76 20.14
CA PRO A 494 7.06 0.25 19.31
C PRO A 494 5.54 0.11 19.22
N MET A 495 5.06 -1.13 19.19
CA MET A 495 3.63 -1.43 19.07
C MET A 495 2.83 -1.03 20.30
N GLY A 496 3.47 -0.89 21.47
CA GLY A 496 2.83 -0.43 22.71
C GLY A 496 2.35 1.03 22.67
N PHE A 497 2.72 1.79 21.64
CA PHE A 497 2.28 3.18 21.44
C PHE A 497 1.12 3.31 20.46
N LEU A 498 0.57 2.21 19.94
CA LEU A 498 -0.42 2.24 18.85
C LEU A 498 -1.87 2.16 19.31
N GLN A 499 -2.14 2.15 20.59
CA GLN A 499 -3.53 2.08 21.08
C GLN A 499 -4.33 3.29 20.62
N ILE A 500 -5.46 3.04 19.94
CA ILE A 500 -6.41 4.05 19.48
C ILE A 500 -7.83 3.80 19.96
N PHE A 501 -8.11 2.62 20.50
CA PHE A 501 -9.41 2.25 21.04
C PHE A 501 -9.32 1.95 22.53
N ASP A 502 -10.33 2.41 23.28
CA ASP A 502 -10.51 2.01 24.67
C ASP A 502 -10.78 0.51 24.75
N ASN A 503 -10.06 -0.18 25.64
CA ASN A 503 -10.18 -1.61 25.87
C ASN A 503 -10.65 -1.94 27.32
N SER A 504 -11.12 -0.95 28.07
CA SER A 504 -11.53 -1.09 29.47
C SER A 504 -12.68 -2.07 29.68
N GLN A 505 -13.47 -2.34 28.65
CA GLN A 505 -14.58 -3.30 28.63
C GLN A 505 -14.23 -4.58 27.85
N ASN A 506 -12.95 -4.94 27.70
CA ASN A 506 -12.50 -6.11 26.93
C ASN A 506 -12.94 -6.11 25.45
N GLN A 507 -12.94 -4.96 24.81
CA GLN A 507 -13.38 -4.80 23.41
C GLN A 507 -12.57 -5.69 22.45
N PHE A 508 -11.27 -5.84 22.66
CA PHE A 508 -10.44 -6.74 21.85
C PHE A 508 -10.87 -8.20 21.99
N ASN A 509 -11.19 -8.65 23.20
CA ASN A 509 -11.71 -10.00 23.38
C ASN A 509 -13.07 -10.20 22.69
N ALA A 510 -13.96 -9.19 22.75
CA ALA A 510 -15.23 -9.22 22.02
C ALA A 510 -15.01 -9.30 20.49
N LEU A 511 -14.01 -8.57 19.96
CA LEU A 511 -13.60 -8.67 18.56
C LEU A 511 -13.17 -10.09 18.18
N ARG A 512 -12.26 -10.69 18.95
CA ARG A 512 -11.77 -12.07 18.70
C ARG A 512 -12.92 -13.07 18.70
N GLN A 513 -13.76 -13.04 19.71
CA GLN A 513 -14.94 -13.91 19.83
C GLN A 513 -15.91 -13.72 18.68
N GLY A 514 -16.18 -12.47 18.30
CA GLY A 514 -17.09 -12.14 17.21
C GLY A 514 -16.60 -12.63 15.84
N LEU A 515 -15.32 -12.44 15.52
CA LEU A 515 -14.71 -12.93 14.28
C LEU A 515 -14.74 -14.47 14.21
N TYR A 516 -14.40 -15.13 15.31
CA TYR A 516 -14.39 -16.60 15.39
C TYR A 516 -15.80 -17.18 15.27
N ALA A 517 -16.78 -16.59 15.96
CA ALA A 517 -18.17 -17.03 15.90
C ALA A 517 -18.76 -16.85 14.48
N ALA A 518 -18.52 -15.70 13.82
CA ALA A 518 -18.99 -15.45 12.47
C ALA A 518 -18.36 -16.42 11.44
N ASN A 519 -17.11 -16.83 11.63
CA ASN A 519 -16.46 -17.84 10.79
C ASN A 519 -16.91 -19.28 11.08
N GLY A 520 -17.88 -19.46 11.99
CA GLY A 520 -18.44 -20.78 12.35
C GLY A 520 -17.66 -21.49 13.44
N SER A 521 -17.02 -20.78 14.36
CA SER A 521 -16.32 -21.34 15.53
C SER A 521 -15.37 -22.49 15.18
N GLY A 522 -14.48 -22.25 14.21
CA GLY A 522 -13.52 -23.24 13.71
C GLY A 522 -14.00 -24.06 12.50
N ALA A 523 -15.29 -24.07 12.18
CA ALA A 523 -15.83 -24.75 11.01
C ALA A 523 -15.53 -24.01 9.68
N LYS A 524 -15.04 -22.75 9.74
CA LYS A 524 -14.72 -21.91 8.57
C LYS A 524 -15.90 -21.79 7.60
N THR A 525 -17.10 -21.66 8.15
CA THR A 525 -18.35 -21.71 7.35
C THR A 525 -18.50 -20.49 6.49
N ASP A 526 -18.46 -19.29 7.11
CA ASP A 526 -18.69 -17.99 6.47
C ASP A 526 -17.51 -17.04 6.67
N ALA A 527 -17.60 -15.84 6.09
CA ALA A 527 -16.58 -14.80 6.31
C ALA A 527 -16.44 -14.45 7.79
N ALA A 528 -15.21 -14.20 8.23
CA ALA A 528 -14.93 -13.72 9.58
C ALA A 528 -15.20 -12.21 9.65
N PHE A 529 -16.27 -11.81 10.32
CA PHE A 529 -16.61 -10.39 10.50
C PHE A 529 -17.25 -10.12 11.86
N TYR A 530 -17.10 -8.87 12.33
CA TYR A 530 -17.72 -8.42 13.58
C TYR A 530 -17.99 -6.93 13.54
N LEU A 531 -19.22 -6.54 13.85
CA LEU A 531 -19.63 -5.13 13.96
C LEU A 531 -19.52 -4.69 15.43
N GLN A 532 -18.75 -3.64 15.67
CA GLN A 532 -18.45 -3.14 17.00
C GLN A 532 -18.53 -1.63 17.04
N THR A 533 -19.12 -1.07 18.11
CA THR A 533 -19.01 0.35 18.44
C THR A 533 -17.87 0.52 19.42
N LEU A 534 -16.88 1.36 19.06
CA LEU A 534 -15.67 1.58 19.84
C LEU A 534 -15.51 3.05 20.21
N ASN A 535 -14.91 3.31 21.36
CA ASN A 535 -14.50 4.64 21.75
C ASN A 535 -13.06 4.90 21.30
N ILE A 536 -12.89 5.90 20.45
CA ILE A 536 -11.56 6.40 20.05
C ILE A 536 -10.93 7.09 21.26
N ILE A 537 -9.65 6.82 21.49
CA ILE A 537 -8.82 7.55 22.45
C ILE A 537 -7.75 8.38 21.74
N LYS A 538 -7.31 9.44 22.40
CA LYS A 538 -6.23 10.28 21.84
C LYS A 538 -4.94 9.50 21.71
N ASN A 539 -4.27 9.66 20.57
CA ASN A 539 -2.95 9.14 20.34
C ASN A 539 -2.08 10.17 19.61
N THR A 540 -1.18 10.81 20.34
CA THR A 540 -0.35 11.88 19.82
C THR A 540 0.64 11.40 18.75
N LEU A 541 1.21 10.19 18.90
CA LEU A 541 2.11 9.61 17.91
C LEU A 541 1.44 9.47 16.55
N LEU A 542 0.19 9.02 16.55
CA LEU A 542 -0.58 8.77 15.33
C LEU A 542 -1.34 10.02 14.84
N GLY A 543 -1.33 11.12 15.59
CA GLY A 543 -2.03 12.36 15.23
C GLY A 543 -3.55 12.33 15.47
N ILE A 544 -4.02 11.38 16.28
CA ILE A 544 -5.44 11.26 16.63
C ILE A 544 -5.74 12.14 17.84
N ASN A 545 -6.49 13.22 17.64
CA ASN A 545 -6.79 14.23 18.68
C ASN A 545 -8.24 14.20 19.16
N GLU A 546 -9.08 13.32 18.60
CA GLU A 546 -10.49 13.19 18.95
C GLU A 546 -10.75 12.07 19.95
N THR A 547 -11.84 12.22 20.71
CA THR A 547 -12.43 11.18 21.55
C THR A 547 -13.91 11.11 21.26
N ARG A 548 -14.38 10.05 20.63
CA ARG A 548 -15.79 9.80 20.30
C ARG A 548 -16.01 8.33 20.02
N SER A 549 -17.26 7.94 19.95
CA SER A 549 -17.63 6.60 19.50
C SER A 549 -17.62 6.53 17.97
N ILE A 550 -17.28 5.35 17.44
CA ILE A 550 -17.30 5.03 16.02
C ILE A 550 -17.74 3.57 15.82
N ASN A 551 -18.48 3.30 14.75
CA ASN A 551 -18.85 1.94 14.38
C ASN A 551 -17.81 1.37 13.42
N ILE A 552 -17.32 0.18 13.71
CA ILE A 552 -16.36 -0.52 12.84
C ILE A 552 -16.89 -1.91 12.52
N LEU A 553 -17.05 -2.19 11.25
CA LEU A 553 -17.26 -3.54 10.73
C LEU A 553 -15.88 -4.12 10.39
N TRP A 554 -15.36 -4.93 11.28
CA TRP A 554 -14.13 -5.70 11.08
C TRP A 554 -14.42 -6.86 10.15
N VAL A 555 -13.58 -7.05 9.13
CA VAL A 555 -13.69 -8.16 8.17
C VAL A 555 -12.30 -8.73 7.96
N GLN A 556 -12.02 -9.90 8.54
CA GLN A 556 -10.71 -10.55 8.41
C GLN A 556 -10.73 -11.60 7.31
N ASN A 557 -9.64 -11.66 6.51
CA ASN A 557 -9.46 -12.72 5.51
C ASN A 557 -9.56 -14.10 6.16
N ALA A 558 -10.44 -14.92 5.65
CA ALA A 558 -10.73 -16.24 6.18
C ALA A 558 -11.17 -17.22 5.09
N GLN A 559 -10.99 -18.50 5.34
CA GLN A 559 -11.58 -19.56 4.52
C GLN A 559 -13.11 -19.54 4.66
N VAL A 560 -13.83 -19.71 3.54
CA VAL A 560 -15.29 -19.66 3.47
C VAL A 560 -15.82 -20.93 2.81
N ASN A 561 -16.10 -21.95 3.62
CA ASN A 561 -16.56 -23.25 3.15
C ASN A 561 -17.93 -23.17 2.48
N HIS A 562 -18.82 -22.29 2.94
CA HIS A 562 -20.13 -22.06 2.32
C HIS A 562 -19.98 -21.65 0.84
N TRP A 563 -19.07 -20.73 0.53
CA TRP A 563 -18.74 -20.35 -0.84
C TRP A 563 -18.08 -21.50 -1.62
N GLN A 564 -17.05 -22.14 -1.03
CA GLN A 564 -16.28 -23.20 -1.70
C GLN A 564 -17.13 -24.42 -2.04
N ASN A 565 -18.09 -24.77 -1.19
CA ASN A 565 -18.98 -25.91 -1.41
C ASN A 565 -19.93 -25.73 -2.60
N GLN A 566 -20.23 -24.49 -2.98
CA GLN A 566 -21.07 -24.16 -4.14
C GLN A 566 -20.30 -24.22 -5.48
N ILE A 567 -18.97 -24.39 -5.47
CA ILE A 567 -18.19 -24.60 -6.70
C ILE A 567 -18.57 -25.95 -7.30
N THR A 568 -19.03 -25.93 -8.57
CA THR A 568 -19.45 -27.11 -9.31
C THR A 568 -18.36 -27.73 -10.16
N ASP A 569 -17.35 -26.93 -10.57
CA ASP A 569 -16.16 -27.42 -11.26
C ASP A 569 -15.31 -28.26 -10.31
N THR A 570 -15.27 -29.57 -10.55
CA THR A 570 -14.57 -30.53 -9.69
C THR A 570 -13.07 -30.30 -9.69
N THR A 571 -12.48 -29.92 -10.82
CA THR A 571 -11.05 -29.64 -10.95
C THR A 571 -10.64 -28.44 -10.11
N LEU A 572 -11.39 -27.34 -10.19
CA LEU A 572 -11.14 -26.15 -9.37
C LEU A 572 -11.26 -26.47 -7.88
N LYS A 573 -12.35 -27.18 -7.51
CA LYS A 573 -12.62 -27.54 -6.12
C LYS A 573 -11.54 -28.44 -5.51
N GLU A 574 -11.06 -29.45 -6.27
CA GLU A 574 -9.97 -30.33 -5.86
C GLU A 574 -8.65 -29.58 -5.70
N LYS A 575 -8.31 -28.70 -6.65
CA LYS A 575 -7.10 -27.87 -6.55
C LYS A 575 -7.08 -26.98 -5.32
N ILE A 576 -8.19 -26.30 -5.03
CA ILE A 576 -8.33 -25.46 -3.82
C ILE A 576 -8.15 -26.34 -2.56
N THR A 577 -8.86 -27.44 -2.48
CA THR A 577 -8.81 -28.34 -1.31
C THR A 577 -7.41 -28.90 -1.09
N THR A 578 -6.75 -29.35 -2.17
CA THR A 578 -5.37 -29.85 -2.11
C THR A 578 -4.40 -28.75 -1.67
N GLY A 579 -4.53 -27.54 -2.23
CA GLY A 579 -3.69 -26.41 -1.84
C GLY A 579 -3.83 -26.01 -0.38
N GLN A 580 -5.05 -26.06 0.15
CA GLN A 580 -5.33 -25.81 1.58
C GLN A 580 -4.69 -26.84 2.52
N GLN A 581 -4.58 -28.09 2.08
CA GLN A 581 -4.07 -29.20 2.88
C GLN A 581 -2.55 -29.36 2.81
N GLN A 582 -1.95 -29.18 1.62
CA GLN A 582 -0.56 -29.55 1.38
C GLN A 582 0.44 -28.39 1.54
N GLY A 583 0.01 -27.15 1.33
CA GLY A 583 0.92 -26.02 1.31
C GLY A 583 2.01 -26.11 0.21
N GLY A 584 3.15 -25.46 0.42
CA GLY A 584 4.33 -25.53 -0.47
C GLY A 584 4.22 -24.67 -1.73
N LYS A 585 4.75 -25.19 -2.87
CA LYS A 585 4.80 -24.45 -4.16
C LYS A 585 3.69 -24.82 -5.14
N ILE A 586 2.70 -25.61 -4.71
CA ILE A 586 1.59 -25.98 -5.57
C ILE A 586 0.59 -24.81 -5.70
N GLU A 587 -0.18 -24.82 -6.78
CA GLU A 587 -1.23 -23.85 -7.00
C GLU A 587 -2.27 -23.93 -5.88
N PHE A 588 -2.80 -22.79 -5.44
CA PHE A 588 -3.69 -22.64 -4.27
C PHE A 588 -3.08 -23.03 -2.91
N ALA A 589 -1.74 -23.23 -2.81
CA ALA A 589 -1.10 -23.51 -1.54
C ALA A 589 -1.44 -22.44 -0.49
N ASN A 590 -1.99 -22.87 0.65
CA ASN A 590 -2.47 -22.01 1.74
C ASN A 590 -3.64 -21.07 1.39
N PHE A 591 -4.45 -21.39 0.39
CA PHE A 591 -5.64 -20.60 0.07
C PHE A 591 -6.60 -20.48 1.27
N PRO A 592 -7.13 -19.31 1.60
CA PRO A 592 -6.93 -17.96 1.02
C PRO A 592 -5.78 -17.16 1.71
N TYR A 593 -4.99 -17.80 2.57
CA TYR A 593 -3.98 -17.20 3.46
C TYR A 593 -2.59 -17.09 2.81
N TYR A 594 -2.52 -16.79 1.52
CA TYR A 594 -1.23 -16.72 0.80
C TYR A 594 -0.19 -15.88 1.57
N ASN A 595 0.96 -16.51 1.86
CA ASN A 595 2.03 -15.83 2.57
C ASN A 595 2.70 -14.81 1.64
N THR A 596 2.51 -13.55 1.95
CA THR A 596 3.03 -12.41 1.20
C THR A 596 4.55 -12.42 1.04
N PHE A 597 5.29 -12.87 2.06
CA PHE A 597 6.75 -12.86 2.05
C PHE A 597 7.36 -13.85 1.05
N HIS A 598 6.66 -14.95 0.78
CA HIS A 598 7.15 -16.02 -0.08
C HIS A 598 6.37 -16.13 -1.39
N LYS A 599 5.24 -15.44 -1.53
CA LYS A 599 4.33 -15.55 -2.67
C LYS A 599 3.80 -14.20 -3.13
N ILE A 600 4.69 -13.31 -3.60
CA ILE A 600 4.28 -12.04 -4.23
C ILE A 600 3.63 -12.30 -5.61
N HIS A 601 4.08 -13.33 -6.33
CA HIS A 601 3.46 -13.81 -7.56
C HIS A 601 2.31 -14.76 -7.24
N GLN A 602 1.16 -14.54 -7.88
CA GLN A 602 0.00 -15.44 -7.89
C GLN A 602 -0.38 -15.75 -9.33
N THR A 603 -0.87 -16.98 -9.58
CA THR A 603 -1.40 -17.35 -10.90
C THR A 603 -2.73 -16.63 -11.15
N GLU A 604 -3.18 -16.58 -12.41
CA GLU A 604 -4.50 -16.08 -12.78
C GLU A 604 -5.60 -16.80 -12.00
N ALA A 605 -5.49 -18.13 -11.88
CA ALA A 605 -6.47 -18.95 -11.17
C ALA A 605 -6.54 -18.62 -9.69
N GLU A 606 -5.40 -18.45 -9.02
CA GLU A 606 -5.33 -18.07 -7.61
C GLU A 606 -5.93 -16.69 -7.38
N THR A 607 -5.59 -15.73 -8.24
CA THR A 607 -6.05 -14.35 -8.13
C THR A 607 -7.54 -14.23 -8.39
N ASN A 608 -8.05 -14.79 -9.49
CA ASN A 608 -9.48 -14.78 -9.80
C ASN A 608 -10.29 -15.47 -8.70
N THR A 609 -9.85 -16.64 -8.25
CA THR A 609 -10.57 -17.43 -7.25
C THR A 609 -10.68 -16.69 -5.91
N LEU A 610 -9.57 -16.08 -5.44
CA LEU A 610 -9.57 -15.30 -4.19
C LEU A 610 -10.44 -14.04 -4.31
N ALA A 611 -10.35 -13.33 -5.44
CA ALA A 611 -11.16 -12.14 -5.67
C ALA A 611 -12.66 -12.49 -5.77
N GLN A 612 -13.04 -13.58 -6.46
CA GLN A 612 -14.44 -13.99 -6.56
C GLN A 612 -15.00 -14.50 -5.22
N MET A 613 -14.19 -15.13 -4.38
CA MET A 613 -14.61 -15.46 -3.01
C MET A 613 -14.99 -14.18 -2.25
N TRP A 614 -14.15 -13.16 -2.29
CA TRP A 614 -14.42 -11.91 -1.60
C TRP A 614 -15.56 -11.10 -2.22
N ALA A 615 -15.68 -11.09 -3.56
CA ALA A 615 -16.80 -10.46 -4.24
C ALA A 615 -18.13 -11.07 -3.79
N TRP A 616 -18.19 -12.40 -3.72
CA TRP A 616 -19.37 -13.12 -3.22
C TRP A 616 -19.64 -12.83 -1.75
N CYS A 617 -18.62 -12.89 -0.89
CA CYS A 617 -18.78 -12.61 0.55
C CYS A 617 -19.35 -11.21 0.81
N VAL A 618 -18.92 -10.22 0.03
CA VAL A 618 -19.36 -8.83 0.17
C VAL A 618 -20.75 -8.60 -0.41
N SER A 619 -21.11 -9.24 -1.53
CA SER A 619 -22.30 -8.85 -2.32
C SER A 619 -23.45 -9.85 -2.34
N HIS A 620 -23.21 -11.14 -2.08
CA HIS A 620 -24.24 -12.16 -2.24
C HIS A 620 -25.20 -12.21 -1.06
N SER A 621 -26.50 -12.38 -1.34
CA SER A 621 -27.55 -12.43 -0.31
C SER A 621 -27.39 -13.57 0.70
N ASP A 622 -26.76 -14.68 0.30
CA ASP A 622 -26.50 -15.82 1.19
C ASP A 622 -25.30 -15.60 2.11
N SER A 623 -24.54 -14.50 1.91
CA SER A 623 -23.44 -14.13 2.80
C SER A 623 -23.94 -13.24 3.94
N PRO A 624 -23.76 -13.65 5.20
CA PRO A 624 -24.12 -12.81 6.35
C PRO A 624 -23.36 -11.47 6.37
N LEU A 625 -22.14 -11.44 5.82
CA LEU A 625 -21.34 -10.22 5.69
C LEU A 625 -22.01 -9.17 4.80
N SER A 626 -22.64 -9.59 3.69
CA SER A 626 -23.37 -8.68 2.80
C SER A 626 -24.45 -7.90 3.55
N ALA A 627 -25.25 -8.58 4.37
CA ALA A 627 -26.27 -7.94 5.19
C ALA A 627 -25.68 -6.95 6.21
N ALA A 628 -24.54 -7.29 6.83
CA ALA A 628 -23.84 -6.41 7.75
C ALA A 628 -23.33 -5.13 7.04
N ILE A 629 -22.78 -5.26 5.83
CA ILE A 629 -22.33 -4.11 5.02
C ILE A 629 -23.53 -3.20 4.67
N VAL A 630 -24.63 -3.77 4.18
CA VAL A 630 -25.85 -2.97 3.87
C VAL A 630 -26.34 -2.19 5.11
N LYS A 631 -26.30 -2.82 6.28
CA LYS A 631 -26.64 -2.17 7.54
C LYS A 631 -25.70 -0.98 7.87
N MET A 632 -24.40 -1.10 7.63
CA MET A 632 -23.43 -0.01 7.81
C MET A 632 -23.79 1.19 6.93
N PHE A 633 -24.15 0.95 5.67
CA PHE A 633 -24.56 2.03 4.77
C PHE A 633 -25.94 2.60 5.11
N ALA A 634 -26.83 1.84 5.70
CA ALA A 634 -28.14 2.35 6.12
C ALA A 634 -28.02 3.28 7.33
N SER A 635 -27.02 3.09 8.19
CA SER A 635 -26.77 3.90 9.40
C SER A 635 -25.84 5.10 9.19
N ALA A 636 -25.24 5.25 8.00
CA ALA A 636 -24.25 6.29 7.66
C ALA A 636 -24.87 7.60 7.09
#